data_213749918dad5b1af2de4befa4d97f5f
#
_entry.id   213749918dad5b1af2de4befa4d97f5f
#
_cell.length_a   1.000
_cell.length_b   1.000
_cell.length_c   1.000
_cell.angle_alpha   90.00
_cell.angle_beta   90.00
_cell.angle_gamma   90.00
#
_symmetry.space_group_name_H-M   'P 1'
#
loop_
_entity.id
_entity.type
_entity.pdbx_description
1 polymer ?
#
loop_
_entity_poly.entity_id
_entity_poly.type
_entity_poly.pdbx_seq_one_letter_code
_entity_poly.pdbx_strand_id
1 'polypeptide(L)'
;MFTEALRELRHHPGRLVATLIAIAVSVGFLVGISMFVRTQGVALGKEQAVATSKADVVVDTGGAVADPDEVTRTIKETQGVAAVDTVLSTSMPAAHGHDSVMIDLHQVPAEPFRWSTVKDGSWPSKADEVALSEDAAKRLQASIGDTVAFSGHDLKVVGITDDPSALQTAPAYVGQLPGQTPDTWVVKAKDGTAPGQLVTNLEKTLPKIKDAPQFNKDDAGATISTADSFQKKTINSLTEDFDVTKYMLMVFGAIALLVGAIIITTTFLILLAQRRRQIGLMRAVGASSGQVRRRVLAEAIVLGVLGSMLGVVLGILLTVAGTAYTGALAFGLAWPWGDIIVEFLIGIVITVLAAFLPALRATRVAPLEALRPVPTVEQKRRIGIARIVVCSLLAVAGIALSVGAIVGTGTSIITMAILSAMCLSLTLLIATPLYVPWLIRAMGFLLRPLGPTARLSTSNANRNPTRTSLTAVALMLAIGLSVTLQVGISTTRTTVMDQINEHFPIDLTLTNRPSYDPNTGQETASTLDTSALKTVQDLPNVKDSIVLKGGFAESDLSPHAHMLSGNPDEIAKVAPSIAKEMKPGVALITSMDNPPQTMTFTSSKGKVALKVMKVHGLSEGDVVVNQEDLKRIVPSVTDQSIWVHLNDRSNLASTLTVMMSMSSSSSQHMDIGGGALIGGIVELILKVLLMVMTALLGVAVLIALIGVANTLSLSVLERRRESALLRAMGMQRRGLRLMLLYESIQVGMVGVIVGMVAGFYFAWLGIRSVFRVASDTIPVHFSIDWPWTLGLIAICLVAACLASVLPGRRAAKAIPTEALADE
;
A
#
# COMPACT_ATOMS: atom_id res chain seq x y z
N MET A 1 -27.74 -10.03 -36.05
CA MET A 1 -26.83 -8.97 -35.50
C MET A 1 -25.73 -9.54 -34.61
N PHE A 2 -26.06 -10.24 -33.50
CA PHE A 2 -25.05 -10.85 -32.65
C PHE A 2 -24.22 -11.91 -33.37
N THR A 3 -24.83 -12.78 -34.13
CA THR A 3 -24.14 -13.82 -34.91
C THR A 3 -23.25 -13.25 -36.01
N GLU A 4 -23.59 -12.11 -36.59
CA GLU A 4 -22.73 -11.40 -37.55
C GLU A 4 -21.54 -10.73 -36.87
N ALA A 5 -21.71 -10.13 -35.68
CA ALA A 5 -20.63 -9.56 -34.89
C ALA A 5 -19.60 -10.64 -34.46
N LEU A 6 -20.09 -11.82 -34.08
CA LEU A 6 -19.22 -12.98 -33.78
C LEU A 6 -18.47 -13.52 -35.01
N ARG A 7 -19.16 -13.53 -36.19
CA ARG A 7 -18.56 -13.99 -37.43
C ARG A 7 -17.45 -13.02 -37.91
N GLU A 8 -17.64 -11.70 -37.69
CA GLU A 8 -16.68 -10.66 -38.02
C GLU A 8 -15.43 -10.68 -37.10
N LEU A 9 -15.62 -10.96 -35.80
CA LEU A 9 -14.54 -11.26 -34.85
C LEU A 9 -13.65 -12.40 -35.35
N ARG A 10 -14.26 -13.42 -35.93
CA ARG A 10 -13.54 -14.60 -36.45
C ARG A 10 -12.77 -14.33 -37.75
N HIS A 11 -13.24 -13.39 -38.59
CA HIS A 11 -12.60 -13.08 -39.88
C HIS A 11 -11.48 -12.03 -39.81
N HIS A 12 -11.51 -11.13 -38.82
CA HIS A 12 -10.50 -10.08 -38.63
C HIS A 12 -9.95 -9.97 -37.18
N PRO A 13 -9.39 -11.05 -36.60
CA PRO A 13 -9.03 -11.08 -35.18
C PRO A 13 -7.96 -10.02 -34.83
N GLY A 14 -6.99 -9.76 -35.70
CA GLY A 14 -5.86 -8.87 -35.39
C GLY A 14 -6.21 -7.39 -35.15
N ARG A 15 -7.43 -6.95 -35.55
CA ARG A 15 -7.87 -5.56 -35.37
C ARG A 15 -8.60 -5.34 -34.06
N LEU A 16 -9.24 -6.38 -33.53
CA LEU A 16 -10.07 -6.33 -32.32
C LEU A 16 -9.34 -6.80 -31.08
N VAL A 17 -8.23 -7.54 -31.25
CA VAL A 17 -7.39 -8.03 -30.14
C VAL A 17 -6.89 -6.89 -29.26
N ALA A 18 -6.42 -5.77 -29.82
CA ALA A 18 -5.97 -4.63 -29.05
C ALA A 18 -7.08 -4.04 -28.16
N THR A 19 -8.33 -3.99 -28.67
CA THR A 19 -9.49 -3.51 -27.90
C THR A 19 -9.87 -4.50 -26.82
N LEU A 20 -9.91 -5.81 -27.13
CA LEU A 20 -10.18 -6.86 -26.15
C LEU A 20 -9.14 -6.86 -25.02
N ILE A 21 -7.85 -6.75 -25.36
CA ILE A 21 -6.79 -6.67 -24.36
C ILE A 21 -6.96 -5.41 -23.51
N ALA A 22 -7.25 -4.25 -24.11
CA ALA A 22 -7.44 -3.02 -23.34
C ALA A 22 -8.63 -3.13 -22.37
N ILE A 23 -9.76 -3.70 -22.78
CA ILE A 23 -10.90 -3.95 -21.88
C ILE A 23 -10.52 -4.97 -20.80
N ALA A 24 -9.90 -6.10 -21.21
CA ALA A 24 -9.53 -7.17 -20.30
C ALA A 24 -8.55 -6.72 -19.22
N VAL A 25 -7.54 -5.92 -19.60
CA VAL A 25 -6.56 -5.40 -18.64
C VAL A 25 -7.20 -4.38 -17.70
N SER A 26 -8.06 -3.48 -18.21
CA SER A 26 -8.71 -2.47 -17.37
C SER A 26 -9.72 -3.08 -16.40
N VAL A 27 -10.55 -4.02 -16.84
CA VAL A 27 -11.52 -4.71 -15.97
C VAL A 27 -10.81 -5.70 -15.05
N GLY A 28 -9.82 -6.43 -15.57
CA GLY A 28 -9.03 -7.39 -14.79
C GLY A 28 -8.26 -6.72 -13.66
N PHE A 29 -7.83 -5.50 -13.88
CA PHE A 29 -7.18 -4.71 -12.86
C PHE A 29 -8.14 -4.32 -11.72
N LEU A 30 -9.38 -3.87 -12.03
CA LEU A 30 -10.40 -3.59 -11.02
C LEU A 30 -10.76 -4.83 -10.21
N VAL A 31 -11.11 -5.91 -10.91
CA VAL A 31 -11.44 -7.21 -10.27
C VAL A 31 -10.28 -7.72 -9.43
N GLY A 32 -9.04 -7.59 -9.93
CA GLY A 32 -7.84 -7.95 -9.20
C GLY A 32 -7.67 -7.19 -7.89
N ILE A 33 -7.89 -5.86 -7.90
CA ILE A 33 -7.84 -5.04 -6.69
C ILE A 33 -8.91 -5.47 -5.68
N SER A 34 -10.17 -5.53 -6.11
CA SER A 34 -11.31 -5.88 -5.24
C SER A 34 -11.13 -7.26 -4.60
N MET A 35 -10.79 -8.27 -5.39
CA MET A 35 -10.58 -9.63 -4.88
C MET A 35 -9.33 -9.72 -3.99
N PHE A 36 -8.23 -9.08 -4.38
CA PHE A 36 -6.97 -9.13 -3.61
C PHE A 36 -7.17 -8.51 -2.22
N VAL A 37 -7.68 -7.27 -2.16
CA VAL A 37 -7.89 -6.56 -0.90
C VAL A 37 -8.87 -7.31 -0.01
N ARG A 38 -9.98 -7.81 -0.58
CA ARG A 38 -10.95 -8.60 0.18
C ARG A 38 -10.37 -9.92 0.70
N THR A 39 -9.56 -10.61 -0.12
CA THR A 39 -8.90 -11.85 0.27
C THR A 39 -7.91 -11.62 1.40
N GLN A 40 -7.12 -10.53 1.33
CA GLN A 40 -6.19 -10.15 2.39
C GLN A 40 -6.92 -9.86 3.71
N GLY A 41 -7.99 -9.05 3.69
CA GLY A 41 -8.77 -8.76 4.89
C GLY A 41 -9.40 -10.02 5.51
N VAL A 42 -9.95 -10.91 4.68
CA VAL A 42 -10.52 -12.19 5.15
C VAL A 42 -9.43 -13.13 5.68
N ALA A 43 -8.26 -13.18 5.04
CA ALA A 43 -7.15 -14.02 5.50
C ALA A 43 -6.65 -13.58 6.87
N LEU A 44 -6.42 -12.28 7.06
CA LEU A 44 -6.03 -11.71 8.36
C LEU A 44 -7.09 -11.93 9.44
N GLY A 45 -8.37 -11.71 9.09
CA GLY A 45 -9.45 -11.94 10.02
C GLY A 45 -9.57 -13.40 10.44
N LYS A 46 -9.37 -14.34 9.52
CA LYS A 46 -9.34 -15.78 9.83
C LYS A 46 -8.13 -16.16 10.67
N GLU A 47 -6.96 -15.59 10.38
CA GLU A 47 -5.74 -15.80 11.17
C GLU A 47 -5.93 -15.36 12.61
N GLN A 48 -6.47 -14.15 12.84
CA GLN A 48 -6.76 -13.68 14.20
C GLN A 48 -7.89 -14.46 14.89
N ALA A 49 -8.88 -14.92 14.15
CA ALA A 49 -10.00 -15.65 14.69
C ALA A 49 -9.73 -17.16 14.83
N VAL A 50 -8.56 -17.67 14.41
CA VAL A 50 -8.28 -19.11 14.37
C VAL A 50 -8.39 -19.76 15.76
N ALA A 51 -7.94 -19.08 16.81
CA ALA A 51 -7.99 -19.56 18.18
C ALA A 51 -9.41 -19.84 18.72
N THR A 52 -10.41 -19.19 18.11
CA THR A 52 -11.84 -19.38 18.47
C THR A 52 -12.58 -20.36 17.55
N SER A 53 -11.89 -20.93 16.55
CA SER A 53 -12.50 -21.71 15.46
C SER A 53 -13.15 -23.04 15.91
N LYS A 54 -12.70 -23.61 17.02
CA LYS A 54 -13.23 -24.85 17.57
C LYS A 54 -14.22 -24.63 18.73
N ALA A 55 -14.42 -23.37 19.15
CA ALA A 55 -15.37 -23.01 20.19
C ALA A 55 -16.82 -22.95 19.68
N ASP A 56 -17.78 -23.02 20.58
CA ASP A 56 -19.19 -22.73 20.33
C ASP A 56 -19.58 -21.35 20.84
N VAL A 57 -18.97 -20.90 21.94
CA VAL A 57 -19.15 -19.58 22.54
C VAL A 57 -17.78 -18.99 22.91
N VAL A 58 -17.64 -17.68 22.75
CA VAL A 58 -16.46 -16.90 23.13
C VAL A 58 -16.89 -15.90 24.19
N VAL A 59 -16.11 -15.82 25.25
CA VAL A 59 -16.21 -14.81 26.31
C VAL A 59 -14.96 -13.95 26.19
N ASP A 60 -15.13 -12.70 25.76
CA ASP A 60 -14.06 -11.71 25.60
C ASP A 60 -14.31 -10.62 26.66
N THR A 61 -13.33 -10.37 27.52
CA THR A 61 -13.43 -9.38 28.60
C THR A 61 -12.94 -8.01 28.19
N GLY A 62 -12.36 -7.88 26.98
CA GLY A 62 -11.80 -6.62 26.48
C GLY A 62 -10.56 -6.15 27.21
N GLY A 63 -9.97 -6.99 28.09
CA GLY A 63 -8.75 -6.68 28.83
C GLY A 63 -8.53 -7.62 30.01
N ALA A 64 -7.41 -7.45 30.70
CA ALA A 64 -7.03 -8.26 31.84
C ALA A 64 -8.05 -8.20 32.98
N VAL A 65 -8.37 -9.35 33.55
CA VAL A 65 -9.32 -9.51 34.67
C VAL A 65 -8.52 -9.72 35.96
N ALA A 66 -9.05 -9.21 37.07
CA ALA A 66 -8.39 -9.32 38.40
C ALA A 66 -8.22 -10.78 38.87
N ASP A 67 -9.21 -11.66 38.59
CA ASP A 67 -9.15 -13.09 38.94
C ASP A 67 -9.61 -13.96 37.75
N PRO A 68 -8.70 -14.33 36.83
CA PRO A 68 -9.02 -15.19 35.68
C PRO A 68 -9.47 -16.60 36.08
N ASP A 69 -9.00 -17.09 37.25
CA ASP A 69 -9.36 -18.42 37.73
C ASP A 69 -10.81 -18.46 38.23
N GLU A 70 -11.31 -17.37 38.83
CA GLU A 70 -12.70 -17.25 39.21
C GLU A 70 -13.61 -17.23 37.97
N VAL A 71 -13.22 -16.47 36.95
CA VAL A 71 -13.94 -16.45 35.64
C VAL A 71 -14.01 -17.84 35.04
N THR A 72 -12.87 -18.52 34.96
CA THR A 72 -12.77 -19.88 34.42
C THR A 72 -13.65 -20.87 35.18
N ARG A 73 -13.66 -20.80 36.52
CA ARG A 73 -14.46 -21.62 37.37
C ARG A 73 -15.96 -21.37 37.18
N THR A 74 -16.37 -20.11 37.15
CA THR A 74 -17.75 -19.71 36.94
C THR A 74 -18.28 -20.14 35.55
N ILE A 75 -17.45 -20.01 34.52
CA ILE A 75 -17.82 -20.53 33.19
C ILE A 75 -18.01 -22.05 33.23
N LYS A 76 -17.07 -22.78 33.87
CA LYS A 76 -17.11 -24.25 33.97
C LYS A 76 -18.32 -24.77 34.73
N GLU A 77 -18.80 -24.03 35.75
CA GLU A 77 -19.96 -24.38 36.56
C GLU A 77 -21.30 -23.98 35.90
N THR A 78 -21.24 -23.18 34.82
CA THR A 78 -22.46 -22.73 34.12
C THR A 78 -23.15 -23.89 33.41
N GLN A 79 -24.48 -23.95 33.56
CA GLN A 79 -25.28 -25.01 32.93
C GLN A 79 -25.17 -24.98 31.41
N GLY A 80 -24.80 -26.15 30.84
CA GLY A 80 -24.64 -26.30 29.39
C GLY A 80 -23.20 -26.20 28.89
N VAL A 81 -22.20 -25.99 29.76
CA VAL A 81 -20.78 -26.00 29.44
C VAL A 81 -20.25 -27.44 29.47
N ALA A 82 -19.61 -27.87 28.40
CA ALA A 82 -18.91 -29.17 28.31
C ALA A 82 -17.41 -28.99 28.62
N ALA A 83 -16.77 -27.95 28.08
CA ALA A 83 -15.36 -27.65 28.28
C ALA A 83 -15.17 -26.14 28.18
N VAL A 84 -14.11 -25.64 28.83
CA VAL A 84 -13.62 -24.27 28.75
C VAL A 84 -12.10 -24.27 28.70
N ASP A 85 -11.54 -23.37 27.90
CA ASP A 85 -10.11 -23.09 27.84
C ASP A 85 -9.89 -21.58 27.68
N THR A 86 -8.66 -21.13 27.89
CA THR A 86 -8.25 -19.75 27.71
C THR A 86 -7.40 -19.60 26.45
N VAL A 87 -7.62 -18.51 25.73
CA VAL A 87 -6.74 -18.15 24.62
C VAL A 87 -5.60 -17.31 25.16
N LEU A 88 -4.39 -17.86 25.13
CA LEU A 88 -3.17 -17.17 25.52
C LEU A 88 -2.24 -17.09 24.32
N SER A 89 -1.91 -15.87 23.92
CA SER A 89 -0.96 -15.61 22.85
C SER A 89 -0.16 -14.35 23.10
N THR A 90 1.03 -14.29 22.52
CA THR A 90 1.87 -13.10 22.54
C THR A 90 2.70 -13.05 21.27
N SER A 91 2.84 -11.86 20.70
CA SER A 91 3.70 -11.68 19.54
C SER A 91 5.09 -11.31 20.02
N MET A 92 6.07 -12.10 19.63
CA MET A 92 7.46 -11.86 19.98
C MET A 92 8.41 -12.27 18.86
N PRO A 93 9.61 -11.67 18.79
CA PRO A 93 10.60 -12.10 17.84
C PRO A 93 11.22 -13.43 18.25
N ALA A 94 11.51 -14.29 17.27
CA ALA A 94 12.29 -15.49 17.40
C ALA A 94 13.51 -15.45 16.48
N ALA A 95 14.65 -16.01 16.90
CA ALA A 95 15.87 -16.05 16.10
C ALA A 95 16.56 -17.41 16.14
N HIS A 96 17.15 -17.74 14.99
CA HIS A 96 18.03 -18.89 14.83
C HIS A 96 19.23 -18.52 13.96
N GLY A 97 20.43 -18.52 14.54
CA GLY A 97 21.63 -18.03 13.87
C GLY A 97 21.52 -16.54 13.51
N HIS A 98 21.51 -16.21 12.22
CA HIS A 98 21.35 -14.84 11.72
C HIS A 98 19.93 -14.51 11.25
N ASP A 99 19.05 -15.48 11.23
CA ASP A 99 17.67 -15.32 10.78
C ASP A 99 16.75 -15.02 11.96
N SER A 100 15.85 -14.04 11.77
CA SER A 100 14.85 -13.65 12.76
C SER A 100 13.49 -13.45 12.13
N VAL A 101 12.43 -13.79 12.88
CA VAL A 101 11.06 -13.64 12.45
C VAL A 101 10.15 -13.26 13.60
N MET A 102 9.12 -12.46 13.36
CA MET A 102 8.06 -12.24 14.35
C MET A 102 7.19 -13.49 14.44
N ILE A 103 7.06 -14.02 15.64
CA ILE A 103 6.25 -15.20 15.95
C ILE A 103 5.04 -14.78 16.77
N ASP A 104 3.89 -15.30 16.36
CA ASP A 104 2.68 -15.36 17.19
C ASP A 104 2.75 -16.63 18.03
N LEU A 105 3.24 -16.48 19.26
CA LEU A 105 3.45 -17.60 20.18
C LEU A 105 2.16 -17.87 20.94
N HIS A 106 1.58 -19.02 20.72
CA HIS A 106 0.36 -19.50 21.37
C HIS A 106 0.67 -20.54 22.43
N GLN A 107 -0.07 -20.53 23.53
CA GLN A 107 -0.13 -21.70 24.41
C GLN A 107 -0.87 -22.82 23.67
N VAL A 108 -0.37 -24.06 23.74
CA VAL A 108 -1.04 -25.21 23.15
C VAL A 108 -2.44 -25.35 23.74
N PRO A 109 -3.53 -25.22 22.93
CA PRO A 109 -4.87 -25.33 23.44
C PRO A 109 -5.20 -26.77 23.89
N ALA A 110 -5.99 -26.88 24.94
CA ALA A 110 -6.51 -28.19 25.38
C ALA A 110 -7.52 -28.75 24.38
N GLU A 111 -7.64 -30.07 24.31
CA GLU A 111 -8.75 -30.69 23.58
C GLU A 111 -10.10 -30.35 24.27
N PRO A 112 -11.17 -29.98 23.56
CA PRO A 112 -11.38 -30.08 22.10
C PRO A 112 -11.10 -28.78 21.32
N PHE A 113 -10.40 -27.80 21.87
CA PHE A 113 -10.21 -26.46 21.28
C PHE A 113 -9.00 -26.37 20.33
N ARG A 114 -8.21 -27.43 20.22
CA ARG A 114 -7.00 -27.42 19.37
C ARG A 114 -7.37 -27.29 17.91
N TRP A 115 -6.94 -26.20 17.29
CA TRP A 115 -7.22 -25.86 15.88
C TRP A 115 -6.11 -26.29 14.94
N SER A 116 -4.90 -26.46 15.43
CA SER A 116 -3.70 -26.80 14.65
C SER A 116 -3.40 -28.30 14.74
N THR A 117 -2.66 -28.82 13.76
CA THR A 117 -2.17 -30.20 13.76
C THR A 117 -0.66 -30.24 13.58
N VAL A 118 -0.01 -31.18 14.28
CA VAL A 118 1.43 -31.42 14.12
C VAL A 118 1.64 -32.25 12.86
N LYS A 119 2.44 -31.72 11.94
CA LYS A 119 2.83 -32.38 10.69
C LYS A 119 3.98 -33.36 10.92
N ASP A 120 5.00 -32.89 11.66
CA ASP A 120 6.19 -33.65 11.99
C ASP A 120 6.56 -33.41 13.47
N GLY A 121 7.01 -34.45 14.20
CA GLY A 121 7.40 -34.34 15.59
C GLY A 121 6.23 -34.50 16.57
N SER A 122 6.20 -33.68 17.64
CA SER A 122 5.18 -33.73 18.69
C SER A 122 4.85 -32.32 19.21
N TRP A 123 3.73 -32.23 19.94
CA TRP A 123 3.42 -31.02 20.69
C TRP A 123 4.42 -30.79 21.83
N PRO A 124 4.80 -29.55 22.15
CA PRO A 124 5.63 -29.23 23.29
C PRO A 124 4.95 -29.67 24.60
N SER A 125 5.69 -30.35 25.43
CA SER A 125 5.22 -30.89 26.72
C SER A 125 5.97 -30.27 27.91
N LYS A 126 7.14 -29.66 27.66
CA LYS A 126 7.95 -28.99 28.65
C LYS A 126 8.03 -27.48 28.36
N ALA A 127 8.44 -26.72 29.35
CA ALA A 127 8.56 -25.26 29.25
C ALA A 127 9.67 -24.80 28.27
N ASP A 128 10.65 -25.65 28.00
CA ASP A 128 11.78 -25.40 27.11
C ASP A 128 11.59 -25.95 25.69
N GLU A 129 10.36 -26.34 25.35
CA GLU A 129 10.01 -26.93 24.05
C GLU A 129 9.08 -25.98 23.26
N VAL A 130 9.25 -25.96 21.93
CA VAL A 130 8.41 -25.20 21.00
C VAL A 130 8.06 -26.03 19.78
N ALA A 131 6.84 -25.85 19.26
CA ALA A 131 6.45 -26.31 17.91
C ALA A 131 6.32 -25.08 17.00
N LEU A 132 7.01 -25.10 15.86
CA LEU A 132 6.98 -24.03 14.88
C LEU A 132 6.00 -24.34 13.77
N SER A 133 5.34 -23.33 13.19
CA SER A 133 4.68 -23.53 11.90
C SER A 133 5.71 -23.80 10.80
N GLU A 134 5.27 -24.44 9.70
CA GLU A 134 6.14 -24.71 8.54
C GLU A 134 6.76 -23.41 7.98
N ASP A 135 6.03 -22.29 8.01
CA ASP A 135 6.50 -20.99 7.58
C ASP A 135 7.55 -20.42 8.54
N ALA A 136 7.31 -20.50 9.87
CA ALA A 136 8.29 -20.10 10.88
C ALA A 136 9.61 -20.89 10.74
N ALA A 137 9.51 -22.20 10.61
CA ALA A 137 10.66 -23.08 10.46
C ALA A 137 11.49 -22.75 9.20
N LYS A 138 10.82 -22.48 8.07
CA LYS A 138 11.48 -22.08 6.82
C LYS A 138 12.19 -20.73 6.92
N ARG A 139 11.55 -19.75 7.53
CA ARG A 139 12.11 -18.39 7.68
C ARG A 139 13.28 -18.36 8.65
N LEU A 140 13.21 -19.13 9.73
CA LEU A 140 14.29 -19.29 10.71
C LEU A 140 15.37 -20.29 10.28
N GLN A 141 15.16 -21.00 9.18
CA GLN A 141 16.00 -22.12 8.75
C GLN A 141 16.24 -23.14 9.89
N ALA A 142 15.20 -23.36 10.72
CA ALA A 142 15.25 -24.23 11.88
C ALA A 142 14.55 -25.55 11.61
N SER A 143 15.09 -26.64 12.16
CA SER A 143 14.59 -28.01 12.04
C SER A 143 14.28 -28.59 13.42
N ILE A 144 13.55 -29.73 13.47
CA ILE A 144 13.31 -30.43 14.72
C ILE A 144 14.63 -30.84 15.35
N GLY A 145 14.82 -30.47 16.63
CA GLY A 145 16.02 -30.69 17.40
C GLY A 145 16.88 -29.45 17.57
N ASP A 146 16.72 -28.43 16.71
CA ASP A 146 17.44 -27.17 16.84
C ASP A 146 16.89 -26.34 18.00
N THR A 147 17.70 -25.37 18.44
CA THR A 147 17.33 -24.44 19.49
C THR A 147 17.07 -23.05 18.88
N VAL A 148 15.94 -22.48 19.17
CA VAL A 148 15.50 -21.17 18.70
C VAL A 148 15.37 -20.23 19.91
N ALA A 149 15.95 -19.05 19.81
CA ALA A 149 15.87 -18.04 20.85
C ALA A 149 14.58 -17.23 20.75
N PHE A 150 13.78 -17.19 21.82
CA PHE A 150 12.57 -16.41 21.99
C PHE A 150 12.77 -15.39 23.11
N SER A 151 12.98 -14.13 22.79
CA SER A 151 13.13 -13.06 23.80
C SER A 151 13.96 -13.45 25.02
N GLY A 152 15.09 -14.11 24.81
CA GLY A 152 16.01 -14.51 25.87
C GLY A 152 15.86 -15.92 26.44
N HIS A 153 14.90 -16.66 25.96
CA HIS A 153 14.72 -18.06 26.34
C HIS A 153 15.00 -18.95 25.12
N ASP A 154 15.92 -19.86 25.29
CA ASP A 154 16.23 -20.86 24.28
C ASP A 154 15.24 -21.99 24.36
N LEU A 155 14.43 -22.16 23.31
CA LEU A 155 13.43 -23.21 23.20
C LEU A 155 13.85 -24.24 22.15
N LYS A 156 13.76 -25.52 22.50
CA LYS A 156 14.05 -26.61 21.59
C LYS A 156 12.87 -26.89 20.67
N VAL A 157 13.11 -26.93 19.39
CA VAL A 157 12.08 -27.28 18.39
C VAL A 157 11.78 -28.78 18.47
N VAL A 158 10.56 -29.13 18.86
CA VAL A 158 10.11 -30.53 19.01
C VAL A 158 9.06 -30.93 17.98
N GLY A 159 8.46 -29.97 17.28
CA GLY A 159 7.44 -30.24 16.26
C GLY A 159 7.33 -29.16 15.21
N ILE A 160 6.75 -29.52 14.09
CA ILE A 160 6.37 -28.63 12.99
C ILE A 160 4.87 -28.76 12.78
N THR A 161 4.15 -27.63 12.75
CA THR A 161 2.70 -27.59 12.53
C THR A 161 2.37 -27.16 11.11
N ASP A 162 1.16 -27.43 10.65
CA ASP A 162 0.67 -27.11 9.30
C ASP A 162 -0.07 -25.77 9.21
N ASP A 163 0.07 -24.92 10.21
CA ASP A 163 -0.62 -23.63 10.23
C ASP A 163 -0.13 -22.70 9.12
N PRO A 164 -1.04 -22.13 8.34
CA PRO A 164 -0.69 -21.10 7.38
C PRO A 164 -0.48 -19.74 8.06
N SER A 165 0.32 -18.89 7.44
CA SER A 165 0.51 -17.49 7.80
C SER A 165 0.13 -16.58 6.63
N ALA A 166 -0.64 -15.52 6.89
CA ALA A 166 -1.07 -14.56 5.86
C ALA A 166 -0.21 -13.31 5.80
N LEU A 167 0.69 -13.12 6.77
CA LEU A 167 1.57 -11.94 6.84
C LEU A 167 2.95 -12.29 7.40
N GLN A 168 3.50 -11.36 8.17
CA GLN A 168 4.90 -11.39 8.62
C GLN A 168 5.10 -12.15 9.91
N THR A 169 4.05 -12.29 10.72
CA THR A 169 4.06 -13.13 11.92
C THR A 169 3.75 -14.57 11.54
N ALA A 170 4.49 -15.50 12.12
CA ALA A 170 4.28 -16.92 11.90
C ALA A 170 3.86 -17.58 13.21
N PRO A 171 2.85 -18.50 13.20
CA PRO A 171 2.43 -19.17 14.44
C PRO A 171 3.49 -20.09 14.99
N ALA A 172 3.59 -20.15 16.33
CA ALA A 172 4.32 -21.19 17.06
C ALA A 172 3.60 -21.51 18.38
N TYR A 173 3.93 -22.63 18.98
CA TYR A 173 3.22 -23.15 20.15
C TYR A 173 4.18 -23.56 21.25
N VAL A 174 3.82 -23.22 22.50
CA VAL A 174 4.54 -23.64 23.72
C VAL A 174 3.60 -24.31 24.71
N GLY A 175 4.12 -25.13 25.59
CA GLY A 175 3.31 -25.84 26.58
C GLY A 175 2.63 -24.89 27.58
N GLN A 176 3.31 -23.83 27.99
CA GLN A 176 2.79 -22.79 28.88
C GLN A 176 3.37 -21.43 28.52
N LEU A 177 2.56 -20.38 28.63
CA LEU A 177 2.96 -18.97 28.51
C LEU A 177 2.92 -18.33 29.88
N PRO A 178 4.06 -18.23 30.59
CA PRO A 178 4.11 -17.63 31.93
C PRO A 178 3.92 -16.11 31.85
N GLY A 179 3.23 -15.54 32.85
CA GLY A 179 3.08 -14.08 32.99
C GLY A 179 2.00 -13.44 32.11
N GLN A 180 1.26 -14.21 31.33
CA GLN A 180 0.13 -13.72 30.57
C GLN A 180 -1.19 -13.93 31.34
N THR A 181 -2.02 -12.90 31.39
CA THR A 181 -3.39 -12.98 31.91
C THR A 181 -4.36 -13.12 30.75
N PRO A 182 -5.24 -14.15 30.77
CA PRO A 182 -6.21 -14.30 29.69
C PRO A 182 -7.25 -13.19 29.71
N ASP A 183 -7.63 -12.76 28.51
CA ASP A 183 -8.75 -11.86 28.26
C ASP A 183 -9.88 -12.53 27.47
N THR A 184 -9.60 -13.71 26.91
CA THR A 184 -10.51 -14.45 26.04
C THR A 184 -10.62 -15.90 26.47
N TRP A 185 -11.86 -16.38 26.69
CA TRP A 185 -12.19 -17.76 26.97
C TRP A 185 -12.98 -18.37 25.84
N VAL A 186 -12.65 -19.60 25.51
CA VAL A 186 -13.32 -20.43 24.51
C VAL A 186 -14.12 -21.51 25.22
N VAL A 187 -15.39 -21.64 24.85
CA VAL A 187 -16.33 -22.52 25.58
C VAL A 187 -16.97 -23.49 24.60
N LYS A 188 -17.03 -24.77 25.01
CA LYS A 188 -17.72 -25.83 24.27
C LYS A 188 -19.07 -26.13 24.93
N ALA A 189 -20.12 -26.20 24.14
CA ALA A 189 -21.46 -26.54 24.61
C ALA A 189 -21.58 -28.05 24.83
N LYS A 190 -22.37 -28.45 25.84
CA LYS A 190 -22.80 -29.85 25.99
C LYS A 190 -23.72 -30.28 24.85
N ASP A 191 -23.67 -31.54 24.48
CA ASP A 191 -24.57 -32.11 23.51
C ASP A 191 -26.04 -31.80 23.82
N GLY A 192 -26.72 -31.21 22.84
CA GLY A 192 -28.13 -30.79 22.98
C GLY A 192 -28.32 -29.33 23.47
N THR A 193 -27.23 -28.60 23.82
CA THR A 193 -27.32 -27.17 24.18
C THR A 193 -26.98 -26.33 22.98
N ALA A 194 -27.90 -25.50 22.50
CA ALA A 194 -27.63 -24.58 21.41
C ALA A 194 -26.66 -23.49 21.86
N PRO A 195 -25.67 -23.08 21.03
CA PRO A 195 -24.71 -22.03 21.39
C PRO A 195 -25.37 -20.72 21.88
N GLY A 196 -26.46 -20.27 21.24
CA GLY A 196 -27.18 -19.07 21.67
C GLY A 196 -27.82 -19.20 23.05
N GLN A 197 -28.26 -20.42 23.46
CA GLN A 197 -28.76 -20.67 24.80
C GLN A 197 -27.63 -20.64 25.84
N LEU A 198 -26.45 -21.17 25.45
CA LEU A 198 -25.25 -21.11 26.30
C LEU A 198 -24.80 -19.66 26.53
N VAL A 199 -24.83 -18.80 25.50
CA VAL A 199 -24.58 -17.34 25.64
C VAL A 199 -25.52 -16.76 26.71
N THR A 200 -26.83 -17.02 26.65
CA THR A 200 -27.81 -16.51 27.62
C THR A 200 -27.54 -17.02 29.03
N ASN A 201 -27.09 -18.27 29.19
CA ASN A 201 -26.76 -18.84 30.49
C ASN A 201 -25.50 -18.17 31.10
N LEU A 202 -24.47 -17.95 30.27
CA LEU A 202 -23.23 -17.27 30.66
C LEU A 202 -23.46 -15.80 30.98
N GLU A 203 -24.30 -15.10 30.23
CA GLU A 203 -24.71 -13.70 30.53
C GLU A 203 -25.42 -13.58 31.92
N LYS A 204 -26.06 -14.63 32.39
CA LYS A 204 -26.71 -14.64 33.73
C LYS A 204 -25.75 -14.97 34.87
N THR A 205 -24.69 -15.72 34.59
CA THR A 205 -23.75 -16.22 35.61
C THR A 205 -22.56 -15.29 35.83
N LEU A 206 -21.98 -14.75 34.76
CA LEU A 206 -20.77 -13.90 34.82
C LEU A 206 -20.94 -12.55 35.50
N PRO A 207 -22.09 -11.82 35.41
CA PRO A 207 -22.29 -10.57 36.13
C PRO A 207 -22.31 -10.72 37.67
N LYS A 208 -22.31 -11.95 38.18
CA LYS A 208 -22.28 -12.20 39.62
C LYS A 208 -20.85 -12.24 40.19
N ILE A 209 -19.84 -12.17 39.38
CA ILE A 209 -18.44 -12.12 39.79
C ILE A 209 -18.14 -10.72 40.29
N LYS A 210 -17.66 -10.64 41.54
CA LYS A 210 -17.22 -9.40 42.14
C LYS A 210 -16.02 -8.87 41.37
N ASP A 211 -16.08 -7.62 40.93
CA ASP A 211 -15.05 -6.97 40.12
C ASP A 211 -14.90 -7.50 38.67
N ALA A 212 -15.88 -8.27 38.17
CA ALA A 212 -15.92 -8.66 36.79
C ALA A 212 -16.25 -7.46 35.85
N PRO A 213 -15.67 -7.43 34.62
CA PRO A 213 -16.05 -6.43 33.65
C PRO A 213 -17.56 -6.48 33.37
N GLN A 214 -18.19 -5.32 33.21
CA GLN A 214 -19.63 -5.27 32.90
C GLN A 214 -19.82 -5.75 31.46
N PHE A 215 -20.46 -6.92 31.29
CA PHE A 215 -20.84 -7.43 30.00
C PHE A 215 -22.07 -6.68 29.46
N ASN A 216 -21.83 -5.57 28.80
CA ASN A 216 -22.89 -4.78 28.18
C ASN A 216 -22.90 -5.03 26.66
N LYS A 217 -24.11 -5.22 26.11
CA LYS A 217 -24.28 -5.40 24.65
C LYS A 217 -23.86 -4.20 23.81
N ASP A 218 -23.85 -3.01 24.44
CA ASP A 218 -23.58 -1.73 23.78
C ASP A 218 -22.19 -1.16 24.08
N ASP A 219 -21.42 -1.78 25.00
CA ASP A 219 -20.08 -1.34 25.35
C ASP A 219 -19.02 -2.20 24.64
N ALA A 220 -18.03 -1.53 24.02
CA ALA A 220 -16.97 -2.17 23.22
C ALA A 220 -15.96 -2.97 24.07
N GLY A 221 -16.14 -3.06 25.39
CA GLY A 221 -15.21 -3.70 26.31
C GLY A 221 -15.38 -5.21 26.42
N ALA A 222 -16.42 -5.66 27.10
CA ALA A 222 -16.62 -7.09 27.39
C ALA A 222 -17.80 -7.67 26.63
N THR A 223 -17.62 -8.83 25.95
CA THR A 223 -18.68 -9.46 25.13
C THR A 223 -18.77 -10.97 25.36
N ILE A 224 -19.99 -11.48 25.37
CA ILE A 224 -20.27 -12.91 25.29
C ILE A 224 -21.02 -13.16 24.00
N SER A 225 -20.48 -13.97 23.12
CA SER A 225 -21.08 -14.23 21.82
C SER A 225 -20.84 -15.66 21.33
N THR A 226 -21.65 -16.10 20.38
CA THR A 226 -21.31 -17.35 19.69
C THR A 226 -20.02 -17.21 18.92
N ALA A 227 -19.22 -18.26 18.85
CA ALA A 227 -17.95 -18.25 18.13
C ALA A 227 -18.09 -17.81 16.66
N ASP A 228 -19.16 -18.24 15.98
CA ASP A 228 -19.48 -17.80 14.61
C ASP A 228 -19.73 -16.28 14.51
N SER A 229 -20.44 -15.71 15.50
CA SER A 229 -20.68 -14.26 15.55
C SER A 229 -19.40 -13.48 15.85
N PHE A 230 -18.58 -13.96 16.78
CA PHE A 230 -17.29 -13.36 17.12
C PHE A 230 -16.34 -13.36 15.93
N GLN A 231 -16.16 -14.51 15.27
CA GLN A 231 -15.33 -14.62 14.08
C GLN A 231 -15.81 -13.71 12.95
N LYS A 232 -17.10 -13.67 12.67
CA LYS A 232 -17.68 -12.77 11.66
C LYS A 232 -17.42 -11.31 12.01
N LYS A 233 -17.56 -10.92 13.27
CA LYS A 233 -17.28 -9.55 13.72
C LYS A 233 -15.81 -9.21 13.53
N THR A 234 -14.89 -10.06 13.96
CA THR A 234 -13.45 -9.90 13.78
C THR A 234 -13.04 -9.82 12.31
N ILE A 235 -13.55 -10.71 11.47
CA ILE A 235 -13.30 -10.70 10.02
C ILE A 235 -13.87 -9.42 9.38
N ASN A 236 -15.06 -8.99 9.78
CA ASN A 236 -15.69 -7.80 9.20
C ASN A 236 -14.98 -6.51 9.62
N SER A 237 -14.61 -6.35 10.90
CA SER A 237 -13.88 -5.14 11.35
C SER A 237 -12.59 -4.97 10.59
N LEU A 238 -11.76 -6.01 10.48
CA LEU A 238 -10.54 -5.97 9.69
C LEU A 238 -10.79 -5.73 8.20
N THR A 239 -11.86 -6.32 7.65
CA THR A 239 -12.19 -6.12 6.24
C THR A 239 -12.67 -4.70 5.95
N GLU A 240 -13.41 -4.06 6.88
CA GLU A 240 -13.84 -2.66 6.77
C GLU A 240 -12.64 -1.71 6.80
N ASP A 241 -11.62 -1.97 7.60
CA ASP A 241 -10.36 -1.21 7.61
C ASP A 241 -9.65 -1.27 6.25
N PHE A 242 -9.71 -2.43 5.57
CA PHE A 242 -9.18 -2.59 4.21
C PHE A 242 -10.03 -1.92 3.13
N ASP A 243 -11.30 -1.59 3.38
CA ASP A 243 -12.14 -0.92 2.39
C ASP A 243 -11.62 0.48 2.04
N VAL A 244 -11.03 1.21 2.97
CA VAL A 244 -10.36 2.49 2.69
C VAL A 244 -9.22 2.29 1.69
N THR A 245 -8.38 1.29 1.91
CA THR A 245 -7.29 0.92 1.00
C THR A 245 -7.83 0.50 -0.37
N LYS A 246 -8.91 -0.27 -0.42
CA LYS A 246 -9.62 -0.66 -1.65
C LYS A 246 -10.05 0.58 -2.45
N TYR A 247 -10.72 1.55 -1.82
CA TYR A 247 -11.16 2.76 -2.51
C TYR A 247 -9.99 3.60 -3.02
N MET A 248 -8.91 3.71 -2.25
CA MET A 248 -7.69 4.36 -2.73
C MET A 248 -7.12 3.66 -3.98
N LEU A 249 -7.03 2.34 -3.97
CA LEU A 249 -6.55 1.56 -5.10
C LEU A 249 -7.53 1.61 -6.30
N MET A 250 -8.83 1.71 -6.08
CA MET A 250 -9.84 1.84 -7.15
C MET A 250 -9.68 3.12 -7.98
N VAL A 251 -9.09 4.19 -7.42
CA VAL A 251 -8.74 5.39 -8.20
C VAL A 251 -7.82 5.04 -9.37
N PHE A 252 -6.88 4.13 -9.18
CA PHE A 252 -6.00 3.62 -10.25
C PHE A 252 -6.79 2.82 -11.29
N GLY A 253 -7.72 1.99 -10.81
CA GLY A 253 -8.63 1.25 -11.67
C GLY A 253 -9.47 2.18 -12.54
N ALA A 254 -9.97 3.27 -11.98
CA ALA A 254 -10.71 4.29 -12.72
C ALA A 254 -9.85 4.96 -13.81
N ILE A 255 -8.57 5.24 -13.52
CA ILE A 255 -7.64 5.79 -14.50
C ILE A 255 -7.33 4.75 -15.59
N ALA A 256 -7.11 3.49 -15.23
CA ALA A 256 -6.92 2.39 -16.19
C ALA A 256 -8.15 2.25 -17.12
N LEU A 257 -9.35 2.34 -16.56
CA LEU A 257 -10.61 2.37 -17.35
C LEU A 257 -10.70 3.59 -18.28
N LEU A 258 -10.30 4.77 -17.81
CA LEU A 258 -10.29 5.98 -18.63
C LEU A 258 -9.33 5.83 -19.82
N VAL A 259 -8.12 5.34 -19.59
CA VAL A 259 -7.15 5.05 -20.66
C VAL A 259 -7.68 3.97 -21.59
N GLY A 260 -8.28 2.91 -21.07
CA GLY A 260 -8.98 1.87 -21.83
C GLY A 260 -10.09 2.46 -22.71
N ALA A 261 -10.93 3.32 -22.17
CA ALA A 261 -12.01 4.01 -22.92
C ALA A 261 -11.46 4.86 -24.09
N ILE A 262 -10.32 5.53 -23.89
CA ILE A 262 -9.65 6.30 -24.95
C ILE A 262 -9.17 5.36 -26.06
N ILE A 263 -8.57 4.22 -25.72
CA ILE A 263 -8.10 3.21 -26.66
C ILE A 263 -9.28 2.61 -27.44
N ILE A 264 -10.36 2.26 -26.74
CA ILE A 264 -11.58 1.75 -27.35
C ILE A 264 -12.17 2.78 -28.32
N THR A 265 -12.31 4.04 -27.91
CA THR A 265 -12.81 5.14 -28.72
C THR A 265 -11.98 5.31 -29.99
N THR A 266 -10.65 5.32 -29.86
CA THR A 266 -9.75 5.46 -31.02
C THR A 266 -9.87 4.26 -31.98
N THR A 267 -9.97 3.05 -31.43
CA THR A 267 -10.14 1.83 -32.25
C THR A 267 -11.47 1.84 -33.00
N PHE A 268 -12.59 2.23 -32.37
CA PHE A 268 -13.87 2.35 -33.07
C PHE A 268 -13.84 3.47 -34.12
N LEU A 269 -13.19 4.60 -33.86
CA LEU A 269 -12.99 5.64 -34.88
C LEU A 269 -12.27 5.09 -36.12
N ILE A 270 -11.26 4.27 -35.91
CA ILE A 270 -10.49 3.60 -36.96
C ILE A 270 -11.37 2.64 -37.76
N LEU A 271 -12.04 1.71 -37.07
CA LEU A 271 -12.89 0.69 -37.70
C LEU A 271 -13.98 1.33 -38.55
N LEU A 272 -14.62 2.36 -38.03
CA LEU A 272 -15.67 3.07 -38.75
C LEU A 272 -15.14 3.88 -39.94
N ALA A 273 -13.96 4.47 -39.84
CA ALA A 273 -13.29 5.14 -40.94
C ALA A 273 -12.98 4.16 -42.09
N GLN A 274 -12.49 2.96 -41.77
CA GLN A 274 -12.23 1.91 -42.78
C GLN A 274 -13.50 1.37 -43.43
N ARG A 275 -14.63 1.34 -42.70
CA ARG A 275 -15.92 0.87 -43.19
C ARG A 275 -16.81 2.00 -43.79
N ARG A 276 -16.25 3.22 -43.94
CA ARG A 276 -17.00 4.39 -44.39
C ARG A 276 -17.75 4.13 -45.74
N ARG A 277 -17.10 3.50 -46.72
CA ARG A 277 -17.68 3.13 -47.99
C ARG A 277 -18.82 2.10 -47.86
N GLN A 278 -18.64 1.07 -47.04
CA GLN A 278 -19.66 0.06 -46.73
C GLN A 278 -20.88 0.67 -46.02
N ILE A 279 -20.64 1.57 -45.07
CA ILE A 279 -21.68 2.30 -44.35
C ILE A 279 -22.43 3.22 -45.33
N GLY A 280 -21.73 3.91 -46.20
CA GLY A 280 -22.32 4.73 -47.28
C GLY A 280 -23.19 3.92 -48.21
N LEU A 281 -22.72 2.74 -48.64
CA LEU A 281 -23.49 1.84 -49.52
C LEU A 281 -24.75 1.31 -48.81
N MET A 282 -24.66 0.84 -47.57
CA MET A 282 -25.82 0.40 -46.80
C MET A 282 -26.88 1.51 -46.67
N ARG A 283 -26.44 2.76 -46.45
CA ARG A 283 -27.35 3.92 -46.38
C ARG A 283 -27.92 4.30 -47.71
N ALA A 284 -27.19 4.18 -48.82
CA ALA A 284 -27.67 4.40 -50.16
C ALA A 284 -28.74 3.37 -50.56
N VAL A 285 -28.66 2.13 -50.05
CA VAL A 285 -29.67 1.07 -50.25
C VAL A 285 -30.84 1.17 -49.26
N GLY A 286 -30.88 2.22 -48.38
CA GLY A 286 -32.05 2.53 -47.55
C GLY A 286 -31.87 2.23 -46.04
N ALA A 287 -30.70 1.84 -45.59
CA ALA A 287 -30.49 1.65 -44.16
C ALA A 287 -30.53 3.00 -43.40
N SER A 288 -31.33 3.09 -42.33
CA SER A 288 -31.40 4.28 -41.48
C SER A 288 -30.16 4.47 -40.66
N SER A 289 -29.83 5.75 -40.29
CA SER A 289 -28.71 6.04 -39.37
C SER A 289 -28.86 5.36 -38.02
N GLY A 290 -30.11 5.13 -37.56
CA GLY A 290 -30.38 4.39 -36.32
C GLY A 290 -30.00 2.91 -36.41
N GLN A 291 -30.26 2.27 -37.56
CA GLN A 291 -29.88 0.87 -37.78
C GLN A 291 -28.39 0.67 -37.81
N VAL A 292 -27.64 1.57 -38.47
CA VAL A 292 -26.18 1.55 -38.50
C VAL A 292 -25.61 1.73 -37.10
N ARG A 293 -26.14 2.70 -36.34
CA ARG A 293 -25.73 2.96 -34.97
C ARG A 293 -25.99 1.75 -34.06
N ARG A 294 -27.18 1.13 -34.13
CA ARG A 294 -27.52 -0.07 -33.33
C ARG A 294 -26.57 -1.24 -33.66
N ARG A 295 -26.15 -1.38 -34.91
CA ARG A 295 -25.18 -2.41 -35.33
C ARG A 295 -23.81 -2.19 -34.66
N VAL A 296 -23.29 -0.95 -34.70
CA VAL A 296 -21.99 -0.61 -34.07
C VAL A 296 -22.06 -0.78 -32.56
N LEU A 297 -23.14 -0.38 -31.92
CA LEU A 297 -23.32 -0.56 -30.48
C LEU A 297 -23.48 -2.04 -30.10
N ALA A 298 -24.10 -2.86 -30.93
CA ALA A 298 -24.16 -4.30 -30.70
C ALA A 298 -22.75 -4.95 -30.79
N GLU A 299 -21.91 -4.51 -31.76
CA GLU A 299 -20.50 -4.90 -31.83
C GLU A 299 -19.76 -4.49 -30.55
N ALA A 300 -19.99 -3.27 -30.04
CA ALA A 300 -19.40 -2.77 -28.80
C ALA A 300 -19.83 -3.59 -27.56
N ILE A 301 -21.12 -3.97 -27.48
CA ILE A 301 -21.62 -4.83 -26.40
C ILE A 301 -20.92 -6.19 -26.41
N VAL A 302 -20.82 -6.83 -27.58
CA VAL A 302 -20.16 -8.13 -27.70
C VAL A 302 -18.68 -8.05 -27.28
N LEU A 303 -17.97 -7.01 -27.75
CA LEU A 303 -16.58 -6.76 -27.35
C LEU A 303 -16.46 -6.45 -25.85
N GLY A 304 -17.40 -5.67 -25.31
CA GLY A 304 -17.48 -5.37 -23.87
C GLY A 304 -17.69 -6.62 -23.04
N VAL A 305 -18.62 -7.49 -23.42
CA VAL A 305 -18.88 -8.76 -22.71
C VAL A 305 -17.66 -9.68 -22.76
N LEU A 306 -17.12 -9.92 -23.96
CA LEU A 306 -15.94 -10.80 -24.12
C LEU A 306 -14.71 -10.23 -23.43
N GLY A 307 -14.46 -8.92 -23.57
CA GLY A 307 -13.34 -8.25 -22.93
C GLY A 307 -13.47 -8.24 -21.41
N SER A 308 -14.67 -7.95 -20.87
CA SER A 308 -14.90 -7.99 -19.43
C SER A 308 -14.80 -9.41 -18.86
N MET A 309 -15.27 -10.43 -19.60
CA MET A 309 -15.12 -11.84 -19.20
C MET A 309 -13.64 -12.25 -19.12
N LEU A 310 -12.86 -11.89 -20.14
CA LEU A 310 -11.41 -12.10 -20.11
C LEU A 310 -10.75 -11.27 -18.99
N GLY A 311 -11.27 -10.08 -18.71
CA GLY A 311 -10.83 -9.24 -17.60
C GLY A 311 -11.06 -9.90 -16.25
N VAL A 312 -12.25 -10.45 -15.99
CA VAL A 312 -12.53 -11.18 -14.75
C VAL A 312 -11.54 -12.34 -14.57
N VAL A 313 -11.30 -13.13 -15.63
CA VAL A 313 -10.31 -14.22 -15.57
C VAL A 313 -8.92 -13.69 -15.25
N LEU A 314 -8.49 -12.62 -15.91
CA LEU A 314 -7.18 -11.98 -15.64
C LEU A 314 -7.11 -11.44 -14.20
N GLY A 315 -8.16 -10.81 -13.70
CA GLY A 315 -8.25 -10.32 -12.31
C GLY A 315 -8.12 -11.44 -11.29
N ILE A 316 -8.81 -12.56 -11.50
CA ILE A 316 -8.67 -13.75 -10.67
C ILE A 316 -7.21 -14.27 -10.67
N LEU A 317 -6.59 -14.36 -11.84
CA LEU A 317 -5.20 -14.82 -11.96
C LEU A 317 -4.23 -13.88 -11.23
N LEU A 318 -4.42 -12.57 -11.36
CA LEU A 318 -3.62 -11.57 -10.64
C LEU A 318 -3.81 -11.68 -9.12
N THR A 319 -5.06 -11.89 -8.67
CA THR A 319 -5.36 -12.12 -7.26
C THR A 319 -4.69 -13.39 -6.74
N VAL A 320 -4.79 -14.50 -7.46
CA VAL A 320 -4.13 -15.76 -7.07
C VAL A 320 -2.61 -15.58 -6.96
N ALA A 321 -2.00 -14.92 -7.94
CA ALA A 321 -0.55 -14.64 -7.90
C ALA A 321 -0.16 -13.74 -6.71
N GLY A 322 -0.93 -12.67 -6.46
CA GLY A 322 -0.67 -11.75 -5.35
C GLY A 322 -0.89 -12.41 -3.98
N THR A 323 -1.98 -13.16 -3.82
CA THR A 323 -2.29 -13.84 -2.54
C THR A 323 -1.39 -15.06 -2.28
N ALA A 324 -0.88 -15.71 -3.32
CA ALA A 324 0.15 -16.73 -3.18
C ALA A 324 1.49 -16.14 -2.67
N TYR A 325 1.83 -14.94 -3.15
CA TYR A 325 3.03 -14.24 -2.69
C TYR A 325 2.93 -13.79 -1.22
N THR A 326 1.75 -13.34 -0.78
CA THR A 326 1.52 -12.88 0.60
C THR A 326 1.16 -14.00 1.58
N GLY A 327 0.99 -15.25 1.13
CA GLY A 327 0.53 -16.37 1.97
C GLY A 327 -0.99 -16.41 2.17
N ALA A 328 -1.73 -15.35 1.89
CA ALA A 328 -3.17 -15.25 2.09
C ALA A 328 -3.98 -16.32 1.31
N LEU A 329 -3.41 -16.89 0.25
CA LEU A 329 -4.05 -17.97 -0.53
C LEU A 329 -4.36 -19.21 0.31
N ALA A 330 -3.56 -19.50 1.34
CA ALA A 330 -3.76 -20.64 2.24
C ALA A 330 -5.10 -20.57 3.01
N PHE A 331 -5.60 -19.36 3.27
CA PHE A 331 -6.90 -19.13 3.91
C PHE A 331 -8.08 -19.16 2.92
N GLY A 332 -7.81 -19.41 1.65
CA GLY A 332 -8.79 -19.47 0.55
C GLY A 332 -9.06 -18.09 -0.07
N LEU A 333 -9.62 -18.10 -1.28
CA LEU A 333 -10.00 -16.89 -1.99
C LEU A 333 -11.35 -16.37 -1.51
N ALA A 334 -11.42 -15.07 -1.25
CA ALA A 334 -12.70 -14.40 -1.03
C ALA A 334 -13.32 -14.01 -2.37
N TRP A 335 -14.64 -14.23 -2.50
CA TRP A 335 -15.40 -13.99 -3.71
C TRP A 335 -16.38 -12.83 -3.51
N PRO A 336 -15.97 -11.58 -3.74
CA PRO A 336 -16.86 -10.42 -3.67
C PRO A 336 -17.76 -10.36 -4.92
N TRP A 337 -18.75 -11.24 -5.02
CA TRP A 337 -19.61 -11.37 -6.21
C TRP A 337 -20.28 -10.06 -6.61
N GLY A 338 -20.67 -9.23 -5.62
CA GLY A 338 -21.26 -7.92 -5.87
C GLY A 338 -20.31 -7.01 -6.64
N ASP A 339 -19.05 -6.89 -6.18
CA ASP A 339 -18.04 -6.07 -6.82
C ASP A 339 -17.69 -6.60 -8.21
N ILE A 340 -17.46 -7.90 -8.35
CA ILE A 340 -17.12 -8.55 -9.63
C ILE A 340 -18.22 -8.29 -10.68
N ILE A 341 -19.51 -8.41 -10.31
CA ILE A 341 -20.63 -8.14 -11.21
C ILE A 341 -20.67 -6.66 -11.59
N VAL A 342 -20.49 -5.77 -10.64
CA VAL A 342 -20.47 -4.31 -10.89
C VAL A 342 -19.31 -3.95 -11.83
N GLU A 343 -18.13 -4.45 -11.60
CA GLU A 343 -16.92 -4.19 -12.40
C GLU A 343 -17.05 -4.78 -13.82
N PHE A 344 -17.64 -5.97 -13.93
CA PHE A 344 -17.98 -6.58 -15.21
C PHE A 344 -18.95 -5.69 -16.00
N LEU A 345 -20.00 -5.19 -15.36
CA LEU A 345 -20.98 -4.29 -15.99
C LEU A 345 -20.36 -2.93 -16.34
N ILE A 346 -19.51 -2.38 -15.50
CA ILE A 346 -18.74 -1.15 -15.77
C ILE A 346 -17.93 -1.31 -17.05
N GLY A 347 -17.25 -2.43 -17.24
CA GLY A 347 -16.49 -2.72 -18.46
C GLY A 347 -17.34 -2.69 -19.72
N ILE A 348 -18.54 -3.27 -19.66
CA ILE A 348 -19.52 -3.23 -20.79
C ILE A 348 -20.00 -1.81 -21.04
N VAL A 349 -20.44 -1.11 -19.99
CA VAL A 349 -20.98 0.26 -20.08
C VAL A 349 -19.94 1.21 -20.66
N ILE A 350 -18.70 1.18 -20.16
CA ILE A 350 -17.60 2.03 -20.67
C ILE A 350 -17.30 1.70 -22.13
N THR A 351 -17.30 0.43 -22.52
CA THR A 351 -17.08 0.02 -23.91
C THR A 351 -18.16 0.59 -24.83
N VAL A 352 -19.42 0.52 -24.41
CA VAL A 352 -20.56 1.08 -25.17
C VAL A 352 -20.48 2.61 -25.24
N LEU A 353 -20.19 3.27 -24.13
CA LEU A 353 -20.01 4.74 -24.08
C LEU A 353 -18.84 5.19 -24.95
N ALA A 354 -17.73 4.49 -24.92
CA ALA A 354 -16.55 4.77 -25.74
C ALA A 354 -16.85 4.62 -27.25
N ALA A 355 -17.67 3.65 -27.63
CA ALA A 355 -18.08 3.42 -29.00
C ALA A 355 -19.22 4.38 -29.49
N PHE A 356 -19.96 4.98 -28.56
CA PHE A 356 -21.14 5.80 -28.87
C PHE A 356 -20.82 7.06 -29.70
N LEU A 357 -19.80 7.83 -29.29
CA LEU A 357 -19.37 9.02 -30.03
C LEU A 357 -18.86 8.71 -31.45
N PRO A 358 -17.98 7.70 -31.64
CA PRO A 358 -17.61 7.23 -32.99
C PRO A 358 -18.84 6.83 -33.86
N ALA A 359 -19.77 6.07 -33.29
CA ALA A 359 -20.98 5.63 -33.97
C ALA A 359 -21.85 6.81 -34.41
N LEU A 360 -22.04 7.83 -33.57
CA LEU A 360 -22.77 9.05 -33.93
C LEU A 360 -22.08 9.79 -35.08
N ARG A 361 -20.77 9.92 -35.08
CA ARG A 361 -20.02 10.63 -36.15
C ARG A 361 -20.10 9.89 -37.46
N ALA A 362 -19.99 8.56 -37.48
CA ALA A 362 -20.05 7.73 -38.68
C ALA A 362 -21.42 7.82 -39.37
N THR A 363 -22.49 8.00 -38.60
CA THR A 363 -23.88 8.08 -39.12
C THR A 363 -24.30 9.48 -39.56
N ARG A 364 -23.53 10.54 -39.27
CA ARG A 364 -23.85 11.93 -39.70
C ARG A 364 -23.36 12.27 -41.12
N VAL A 365 -22.50 11.44 -41.74
CA VAL A 365 -22.01 11.69 -43.10
C VAL A 365 -23.09 11.36 -44.14
N ALA A 366 -23.29 12.24 -45.12
CA ALA A 366 -24.25 11.99 -46.19
C ALA A 366 -23.85 10.78 -47.06
N PRO A 367 -24.78 9.93 -47.51
CA PRO A 367 -24.48 8.72 -48.30
C PRO A 367 -23.65 8.99 -49.56
N LEU A 368 -23.96 10.03 -50.31
CA LEU A 368 -23.23 10.46 -51.49
C LEU A 368 -21.80 10.95 -51.19
N GLU A 369 -21.62 11.60 -50.05
CA GLU A 369 -20.30 12.06 -49.59
C GLU A 369 -19.41 10.91 -49.15
N ALA A 370 -19.99 9.83 -48.62
CA ALA A 370 -19.27 8.63 -48.23
C ALA A 370 -18.75 7.80 -49.41
N LEU A 371 -19.36 7.96 -50.59
CA LEU A 371 -19.00 7.27 -51.84
C LEU A 371 -18.03 8.05 -52.71
N ARG A 372 -17.85 9.37 -52.51
CA ARG A 372 -16.89 10.18 -53.28
C ARG A 372 -15.48 9.91 -52.74
N PRO A 373 -14.47 9.68 -53.59
CA PRO A 373 -13.05 9.72 -53.24
C PRO A 373 -12.74 11.19 -52.90
N VAL A 374 -12.83 11.55 -51.64
CA VAL A 374 -12.56 12.93 -51.22
C VAL A 374 -11.08 13.07 -50.98
N PRO A 375 -10.38 14.03 -51.66
CA PRO A 375 -9.15 14.53 -51.08
C PRO A 375 -9.53 15.18 -49.78
N THR A 376 -8.93 14.68 -48.67
CA THR A 376 -9.09 15.25 -47.35
C THR A 376 -8.44 16.63 -47.32
N VAL A 377 -9.20 17.64 -47.77
CA VAL A 377 -8.90 19.03 -47.39
C VAL A 377 -9.22 19.09 -45.91
N GLU A 378 -8.18 19.05 -45.09
CA GLU A 378 -8.29 19.28 -43.68
C GLU A 378 -8.88 20.68 -43.49
N GLN A 379 -10.19 20.75 -43.23
CA GLN A 379 -10.76 21.92 -42.61
C GLN A 379 -10.04 22.13 -41.30
N LYS A 380 -9.24 23.21 -41.20
CA LYS A 380 -8.69 23.71 -39.94
C LYS A 380 -9.84 23.83 -38.94
N ARG A 381 -10.04 22.79 -38.15
CA ARG A 381 -11.10 22.75 -37.15
C ARG A 381 -10.79 23.82 -36.14
N ARG A 382 -11.46 24.97 -36.19
CA ARG A 382 -11.37 26.01 -35.16
C ARG A 382 -11.63 25.33 -33.83
N ILE A 383 -10.68 25.52 -32.91
CA ILE A 383 -10.83 25.06 -31.53
C ILE A 383 -12.11 25.67 -31.02
N GLY A 384 -13.11 24.84 -30.69
CA GLY A 384 -14.41 25.38 -30.34
C GLY A 384 -14.30 26.26 -29.10
N ILE A 385 -14.82 27.47 -29.15
CA ILE A 385 -14.86 28.44 -28.03
C ILE A 385 -15.33 27.75 -26.74
N ALA A 386 -16.32 26.87 -26.86
CA ALA A 386 -16.82 26.07 -25.75
C ALA A 386 -15.74 25.26 -25.03
N ARG A 387 -14.76 24.68 -25.78
CA ARG A 387 -13.65 23.95 -25.16
C ARG A 387 -12.75 24.89 -24.35
N ILE A 388 -12.41 26.04 -24.89
CA ILE A 388 -11.58 27.03 -24.19
C ILE A 388 -12.30 27.50 -22.92
N VAL A 389 -13.59 27.82 -23.00
CA VAL A 389 -14.39 28.24 -21.84
C VAL A 389 -14.42 27.16 -20.76
N VAL A 390 -14.70 25.91 -21.11
CA VAL A 390 -14.72 24.79 -20.15
C VAL A 390 -13.35 24.60 -19.52
N CYS A 391 -12.25 24.62 -20.31
CA CYS A 391 -10.91 24.51 -19.78
C CYS A 391 -10.57 25.66 -18.82
N SER A 392 -10.94 26.89 -19.18
CA SER A 392 -10.68 28.06 -18.33
C SER A 392 -11.47 28.01 -17.03
N LEU A 393 -12.75 27.62 -17.07
CA LEU A 393 -13.57 27.47 -15.87
C LEU A 393 -13.00 26.39 -14.92
N LEU A 394 -12.66 25.22 -15.47
CA LEU A 394 -12.09 24.12 -14.69
C LEU A 394 -10.70 24.49 -14.14
N ALA A 395 -9.88 25.20 -14.93
CA ALA A 395 -8.56 25.66 -14.47
C ALA A 395 -8.69 26.67 -13.32
N VAL A 396 -9.58 27.64 -13.46
CA VAL A 396 -9.82 28.64 -12.41
C VAL A 396 -10.37 27.99 -11.14
N ALA A 397 -11.37 27.11 -11.29
CA ALA A 397 -11.91 26.35 -10.16
C ALA A 397 -10.83 25.49 -9.49
N GLY A 398 -10.04 24.76 -10.27
CA GLY A 398 -8.93 23.94 -9.75
C GLY A 398 -7.86 24.76 -9.03
N ILE A 399 -7.45 25.90 -9.57
CA ILE A 399 -6.48 26.80 -8.93
C ILE A 399 -7.08 27.40 -7.65
N ALA A 400 -8.33 27.86 -7.67
CA ALA A 400 -8.99 28.41 -6.49
C ALA A 400 -9.07 27.38 -5.34
N LEU A 401 -9.47 26.14 -5.67
CA LEU A 401 -9.49 25.02 -4.71
C LEU A 401 -8.08 24.67 -4.20
N SER A 402 -7.08 24.76 -5.07
CA SER A 402 -5.68 24.54 -4.69
C SER A 402 -5.20 25.58 -3.69
N VAL A 403 -5.50 26.87 -3.94
CA VAL A 403 -5.21 27.95 -3.01
C VAL A 403 -5.97 27.74 -1.69
N GLY A 404 -7.25 27.35 -1.76
CA GLY A 404 -8.04 27.00 -0.58
C GLY A 404 -7.42 25.85 0.24
N ALA A 405 -6.89 24.81 -0.42
CA ALA A 405 -6.18 23.72 0.24
C ALA A 405 -4.85 24.16 0.87
N ILE A 406 -4.16 25.15 0.27
CA ILE A 406 -2.87 25.66 0.77
C ILE A 406 -3.06 26.59 1.97
N VAL A 407 -4.12 27.41 1.99
CA VAL A 407 -4.34 28.45 3.00
C VAL A 407 -5.34 28.02 4.07
N GLY A 408 -6.25 27.09 3.75
CA GLY A 408 -7.33 26.64 4.61
C GLY A 408 -6.88 25.92 5.89
N THR A 409 -7.81 25.68 6.80
CA THR A 409 -7.60 24.95 8.06
C THR A 409 -8.63 23.83 8.21
N GLY A 410 -8.29 22.80 8.98
CA GLY A 410 -9.18 21.66 9.29
C GLY A 410 -9.29 20.62 8.18
N THR A 411 -10.18 19.65 8.35
CA THR A 411 -10.31 18.46 7.48
C THR A 411 -10.78 18.76 6.05
N SER A 412 -11.39 19.94 5.81
CA SER A 412 -11.82 20.40 4.48
C SER A 412 -10.67 20.59 3.48
N ILE A 413 -9.42 20.73 3.97
CA ILE A 413 -8.21 20.88 3.14
C ILE A 413 -8.05 19.68 2.21
N ILE A 414 -8.22 18.46 2.71
CA ILE A 414 -8.06 17.23 1.91
C ILE A 414 -9.09 17.18 0.79
N THR A 415 -10.35 17.49 1.10
CA THR A 415 -11.42 17.50 0.08
C THR A 415 -11.19 18.56 -0.98
N MET A 416 -10.71 19.76 -0.60
CA MET A 416 -10.32 20.80 -1.54
C MET A 416 -9.15 20.37 -2.43
N ALA A 417 -8.13 19.70 -1.87
CA ALA A 417 -6.99 19.21 -2.62
C ALA A 417 -7.41 18.14 -3.65
N ILE A 418 -8.27 17.20 -3.27
CA ILE A 418 -8.79 16.15 -4.17
C ILE A 418 -9.60 16.80 -5.31
N LEU A 419 -10.53 17.69 -4.99
CA LEU A 419 -11.34 18.38 -6.00
C LEU A 419 -10.48 19.24 -6.92
N SER A 420 -9.46 19.92 -6.38
CA SER A 420 -8.48 20.66 -7.18
C SER A 420 -7.75 19.75 -8.16
N ALA A 421 -7.21 18.62 -7.68
CA ALA A 421 -6.52 17.63 -8.52
C ALA A 421 -7.44 17.09 -9.63
N MET A 422 -8.71 16.82 -9.32
CA MET A 422 -9.71 16.40 -10.32
C MET A 422 -9.95 17.48 -11.37
N CYS A 423 -10.20 18.74 -10.98
CA CYS A 423 -10.44 19.84 -11.89
C CYS A 423 -9.23 20.13 -12.79
N LEU A 424 -8.02 20.15 -12.22
CA LEU A 424 -6.79 20.39 -12.97
C LEU A 424 -6.44 19.24 -13.89
N SER A 425 -6.62 17.98 -13.46
CA SER A 425 -6.42 16.80 -14.31
C SER A 425 -7.38 16.82 -15.49
N LEU A 426 -8.66 17.13 -15.26
CA LEU A 426 -9.65 17.23 -16.32
C LEU A 426 -9.33 18.39 -17.27
N THR A 427 -8.85 19.52 -16.74
CA THR A 427 -8.33 20.64 -17.55
C THR A 427 -7.20 20.18 -18.46
N LEU A 428 -6.19 19.51 -17.92
CA LEU A 428 -5.06 18.97 -18.68
C LEU A 428 -5.52 18.02 -19.79
N LEU A 429 -6.47 17.14 -19.50
CA LEU A 429 -7.02 16.18 -20.46
C LEU A 429 -7.79 16.88 -21.61
N ILE A 430 -8.68 17.82 -21.29
CA ILE A 430 -9.48 18.52 -22.28
C ILE A 430 -8.62 19.50 -23.11
N ALA A 431 -7.62 20.13 -22.49
CA ALA A 431 -6.71 21.07 -23.14
C ALA A 431 -5.62 20.41 -24.00
N THR A 432 -5.48 19.06 -23.97
CA THR A 432 -4.41 18.35 -24.69
C THR A 432 -4.24 18.77 -26.15
N PRO A 433 -5.31 18.91 -26.98
CA PRO A 433 -5.16 19.34 -28.37
C PRO A 433 -4.68 20.81 -28.57
N LEU A 434 -4.66 21.59 -27.47
CA LEU A 434 -4.16 22.98 -27.48
C LEU A 434 -2.65 23.01 -27.30
N TYR A 435 -2.11 22.29 -26.31
CA TYR A 435 -0.69 22.40 -25.94
C TYR A 435 0.19 21.31 -26.58
N VAL A 436 -0.30 20.11 -26.85
CA VAL A 436 0.52 19.00 -27.41
C VAL A 436 1.14 19.39 -28.75
N PRO A 437 0.43 19.97 -29.73
CA PRO A 437 1.05 20.39 -30.98
C PRO A 437 2.16 21.42 -30.82
N TRP A 438 2.05 22.29 -29.79
CA TRP A 438 3.07 23.27 -29.49
C TRP A 438 4.32 22.59 -28.89
N LEU A 439 4.12 21.68 -27.93
CA LEU A 439 5.22 20.90 -27.34
C LEU A 439 5.95 20.02 -28.39
N ILE A 440 5.20 19.38 -29.30
CA ILE A 440 5.80 18.59 -30.40
C ILE A 440 6.66 19.49 -31.30
N ARG A 441 6.22 20.73 -31.59
CA ARG A 441 7.06 21.67 -32.35
C ARG A 441 8.33 22.06 -31.61
N ALA A 442 8.24 22.30 -30.29
CA ALA A 442 9.39 22.56 -29.44
C ALA A 442 10.37 21.38 -29.40
N MET A 443 9.86 20.15 -29.24
CA MET A 443 10.68 18.92 -29.29
C MET A 443 11.28 18.72 -30.70
N GLY A 444 10.50 19.01 -31.75
CA GLY A 444 10.97 18.95 -33.12
C GLY A 444 12.10 19.93 -33.43
N PHE A 445 12.14 21.08 -32.75
CA PHE A 445 13.26 22.01 -32.84
C PHE A 445 14.55 21.36 -32.30
N LEU A 446 14.48 20.69 -31.15
CA LEU A 446 15.61 19.95 -30.55
C LEU A 446 16.12 18.79 -31.43
N LEU A 447 15.22 18.15 -32.18
CA LEU A 447 15.55 17.01 -33.02
C LEU A 447 15.98 17.41 -34.47
N ARG A 448 15.91 18.69 -34.84
CA ARG A 448 16.29 19.19 -36.16
C ARG A 448 17.70 18.79 -36.63
N PRO A 449 18.74 18.74 -35.75
CA PRO A 449 20.08 18.36 -36.15
C PRO A 449 20.21 16.88 -36.55
N LEU A 450 19.25 16.02 -36.19
CA LEU A 450 19.24 14.60 -36.55
C LEU A 450 18.84 14.33 -38.00
N GLY A 451 18.56 15.36 -38.79
CA GLY A 451 18.40 15.25 -40.24
C GLY A 451 16.95 15.33 -40.75
N PRO A 452 16.76 15.07 -42.09
CA PRO A 452 15.47 15.23 -42.77
C PRO A 452 14.37 14.33 -42.20
N THR A 453 14.71 13.12 -41.77
CA THR A 453 13.74 12.17 -41.16
C THR A 453 13.11 12.70 -39.89
N ALA A 454 13.86 13.41 -39.04
CA ALA A 454 13.35 14.03 -37.82
C ALA A 454 12.44 15.23 -38.11
N ARG A 455 12.74 16.01 -39.16
CA ARG A 455 11.89 17.12 -39.59
C ARG A 455 10.55 16.63 -40.13
N LEU A 456 10.58 15.57 -40.97
CA LEU A 456 9.36 14.93 -41.47
C LEU A 456 8.51 14.33 -40.36
N SER A 457 9.14 13.69 -39.33
CA SER A 457 8.46 13.16 -38.18
C SER A 457 7.66 14.26 -37.43
N THR A 458 8.28 15.40 -37.16
CA THR A 458 7.63 16.53 -36.48
C THR A 458 6.46 17.10 -37.28
N SER A 459 6.64 17.25 -38.62
CA SER A 459 5.57 17.69 -39.49
C SER A 459 4.41 16.74 -39.45
N ASN A 460 4.68 15.42 -39.49
CA ASN A 460 3.68 14.37 -39.46
C ASN A 460 2.91 14.32 -38.16
N ALA A 461 3.59 14.41 -37.02
CA ALA A 461 2.97 14.43 -35.71
C ALA A 461 2.01 15.63 -35.50
N ASN A 462 2.35 16.78 -36.12
CA ASN A 462 1.51 18.00 -36.05
C ASN A 462 0.33 18.01 -37.03
N ARG A 463 0.32 17.14 -38.04
CA ARG A 463 -0.73 17.12 -39.07
C ARG A 463 -2.09 16.68 -38.52
N ASN A 464 -2.09 15.72 -37.58
CA ASN A 464 -3.30 15.22 -36.92
C ASN A 464 -3.28 15.43 -35.39
N PRO A 465 -3.45 16.68 -34.91
CA PRO A 465 -3.24 17.03 -33.51
C PRO A 465 -4.15 16.25 -32.55
N THR A 466 -5.39 15.96 -32.92
CA THR A 466 -6.33 15.24 -32.05
C THR A 466 -5.85 13.82 -31.75
N ARG A 467 -5.32 13.12 -32.76
CA ARG A 467 -4.81 11.74 -32.59
C ARG A 467 -3.55 11.71 -31.77
N THR A 468 -2.61 12.57 -32.10
CA THR A 468 -1.34 12.68 -31.37
C THR A 468 -1.56 13.05 -29.91
N SER A 469 -2.54 13.93 -29.65
CA SER A 469 -2.96 14.29 -28.29
C SER A 469 -3.50 13.08 -27.52
N LEU A 470 -4.38 12.27 -28.13
CA LEU A 470 -4.94 11.09 -27.47
C LEU A 470 -3.86 10.06 -27.08
N THR A 471 -2.85 9.91 -27.93
CA THR A 471 -1.70 9.02 -27.62
C THR A 471 -0.84 9.59 -26.48
N ALA A 472 -0.59 10.90 -26.48
CA ALA A 472 0.14 11.58 -25.41
C ALA A 472 -0.61 11.50 -24.08
N VAL A 473 -1.96 11.60 -24.08
CA VAL A 473 -2.81 11.47 -22.89
C VAL A 473 -2.61 10.14 -22.18
N ALA A 474 -2.57 9.03 -22.91
CA ALA A 474 -2.41 7.71 -22.29
C ALA A 474 -1.08 7.60 -21.52
N LEU A 475 0.02 8.08 -22.13
CA LEU A 475 1.33 8.12 -21.47
C LEU A 475 1.38 9.16 -20.33
N MET A 476 0.77 10.33 -20.53
CA MET A 476 0.68 11.38 -19.52
C MET A 476 -0.03 10.90 -18.26
N LEU A 477 -1.15 10.19 -18.40
CA LEU A 477 -1.89 9.64 -17.26
C LEU A 477 -1.08 8.57 -16.52
N ALA A 478 -0.48 7.62 -17.25
CA ALA A 478 0.33 6.57 -16.64
C ALA A 478 1.53 7.16 -15.86
N ILE A 479 2.27 8.07 -16.48
CA ILE A 479 3.45 8.69 -15.85
C ILE A 479 3.05 9.65 -14.75
N GLY A 480 2.03 10.50 -14.99
CA GLY A 480 1.57 11.46 -14.00
C GLY A 480 1.14 10.79 -12.70
N LEU A 481 0.34 9.74 -12.81
CA LEU A 481 -0.08 8.94 -11.66
C LEU A 481 1.10 8.30 -10.95
N SER A 482 1.99 7.67 -11.71
CA SER A 482 3.17 6.99 -11.15
C SER A 482 4.11 7.93 -10.41
N VAL A 483 4.35 9.11 -10.99
CA VAL A 483 5.17 10.15 -10.36
C VAL A 483 4.47 10.74 -9.13
N THR A 484 3.14 10.97 -9.20
CA THR A 484 2.37 11.45 -8.04
C THR A 484 2.55 10.52 -6.83
N LEU A 485 2.46 9.22 -7.06
CA LEU A 485 2.56 8.25 -5.99
C LEU A 485 3.98 8.05 -5.49
N GLN A 486 4.92 7.89 -6.41
CA GLN A 486 6.31 7.69 -6.04
C GLN A 486 6.86 8.88 -5.25
N VAL A 487 6.60 10.12 -5.72
CA VAL A 487 7.00 11.32 -5.00
C VAL A 487 6.20 11.46 -3.70
N GLY A 488 4.92 11.04 -3.71
CA GLY A 488 4.08 10.95 -2.53
C GLY A 488 4.71 10.10 -1.45
N ILE A 489 5.05 8.86 -1.78
CA ILE A 489 5.65 7.90 -0.84
C ILE A 489 7.05 8.36 -0.41
N SER A 490 7.90 8.81 -1.35
CA SER A 490 9.25 9.28 -1.03
C SER A 490 9.23 10.48 -0.08
N THR A 491 8.35 11.45 -0.32
CA THR A 491 8.19 12.63 0.55
C THR A 491 7.60 12.24 1.91
N THR A 492 6.60 11.37 1.95
CA THR A 492 6.03 10.84 3.21
C THR A 492 7.11 10.12 4.01
N ARG A 493 7.88 9.24 3.35
CA ARG A 493 8.98 8.53 3.97
C ARG A 493 9.99 9.48 4.60
N THR A 494 10.49 10.44 3.85
CA THR A 494 11.48 11.42 4.35
C THR A 494 10.88 12.22 5.50
N THR A 495 9.68 12.77 5.35
CA THR A 495 9.03 13.59 6.38
C THR A 495 8.77 12.78 7.67
N VAL A 496 8.25 11.55 7.56
CA VAL A 496 7.97 10.71 8.74
C VAL A 496 9.27 10.25 9.40
N MET A 497 10.28 9.87 8.61
CA MET A 497 11.58 9.49 9.18
C MET A 497 12.28 10.67 9.86
N ASP A 498 12.17 11.88 9.31
CA ASP A 498 12.71 13.09 9.95
C ASP A 498 11.98 13.37 11.27
N GLN A 499 10.64 13.21 11.31
CA GLN A 499 9.85 13.32 12.54
C GLN A 499 10.22 12.24 13.57
N ILE A 500 10.41 10.99 13.14
CA ILE A 500 10.88 9.91 14.02
C ILE A 500 12.27 10.24 14.57
N ASN A 501 13.18 10.74 13.72
CA ASN A 501 14.52 11.12 14.15
C ASN A 501 14.53 12.30 15.13
N GLU A 502 13.61 13.23 14.99
CA GLU A 502 13.47 14.38 15.88
C GLU A 502 12.83 14.02 17.21
N HIS A 503 11.75 13.21 17.18
CA HIS A 503 11.01 12.82 18.38
C HIS A 503 11.61 11.64 19.12
N PHE A 504 12.33 10.77 18.43
CA PHE A 504 13.01 9.60 18.97
C PHE A 504 14.50 9.60 18.59
N PRO A 505 15.32 10.47 19.22
CA PRO A 505 16.75 10.56 18.92
C PRO A 505 17.52 9.29 19.30
N ILE A 506 16.94 8.43 20.14
CA ILE A 506 17.52 7.15 20.54
C ILE A 506 16.87 6.04 19.74
N ASP A 507 17.70 5.19 19.12
CA ASP A 507 17.18 4.11 18.25
C ASP A 507 16.53 3.00 19.06
N LEU A 508 17.24 2.51 20.07
CA LEU A 508 16.74 1.52 21.01
C LEU A 508 17.20 1.85 22.42
N THR A 509 16.30 1.67 23.37
CA THR A 509 16.58 1.74 24.80
C THR A 509 16.21 0.42 25.45
N LEU A 510 17.05 -0.07 26.31
CA LEU A 510 16.75 -1.15 27.25
C LEU A 510 16.85 -0.55 28.65
N THR A 511 15.73 -0.41 29.32
CA THR A 511 15.65 0.22 30.62
C THR A 511 15.13 -0.78 31.65
N ASN A 512 15.85 -0.89 32.76
CA ASN A 512 15.43 -1.72 33.85
C ASN A 512 14.33 -1.01 34.65
N ARG A 513 13.14 -1.62 34.70
CA ARG A 513 12.08 -1.13 35.57
C ARG A 513 12.06 -1.90 36.88
N PRO A 514 11.78 -1.21 38.01
CA PRO A 514 11.64 -1.90 39.29
C PRO A 514 10.51 -2.94 39.20
N SER A 515 10.77 -4.12 39.72
CA SER A 515 9.74 -5.12 39.94
C SER A 515 8.92 -4.72 41.17
N TYR A 516 7.63 -4.55 40.99
CA TYR A 516 6.67 -4.31 42.04
C TYR A 516 6.23 -5.64 42.64
N ASP A 517 6.50 -5.86 43.94
CA ASP A 517 5.94 -6.99 44.65
C ASP A 517 4.51 -6.62 45.14
N PRO A 518 3.48 -7.22 44.53
CA PRO A 518 2.09 -6.90 44.87
C PRO A 518 1.71 -7.27 46.32
N ASN A 519 2.50 -8.13 46.99
CA ASN A 519 2.21 -8.57 48.37
C ASN A 519 2.85 -7.66 49.41
N THR A 520 4.02 -7.09 49.11
CA THR A 520 4.74 -6.24 50.07
C THR A 520 4.66 -4.76 49.78
N GLY A 521 4.22 -4.38 48.59
CA GLY A 521 4.21 -2.99 48.08
C GLY A 521 5.61 -2.41 47.91
N GLN A 522 6.67 -3.26 48.03
CA GLN A 522 8.04 -2.82 47.87
C GLN A 522 8.51 -2.97 46.43
N GLU A 523 9.14 -1.90 45.93
CA GLU A 523 9.89 -1.95 44.69
C GLU A 523 11.29 -2.42 44.92
N THR A 524 11.71 -3.46 44.22
CA THR A 524 13.09 -3.96 44.25
C THR A 524 13.83 -3.34 43.06
N ALA A 525 14.79 -2.46 43.37
CA ALA A 525 15.70 -1.96 42.32
C ALA A 525 16.64 -3.11 41.92
N SER A 526 16.52 -3.54 40.65
CA SER A 526 17.45 -4.50 40.09
C SER A 526 18.57 -3.76 39.32
N THR A 527 19.75 -4.37 39.28
CA THR A 527 20.86 -3.85 38.45
C THR A 527 20.82 -4.48 37.06
N LEU A 528 21.09 -3.68 36.06
CA LEU A 528 21.23 -4.17 34.70
C LEU A 528 22.45 -5.10 34.57
N ASP A 529 22.29 -6.26 33.92
CA ASP A 529 23.43 -7.10 33.58
C ASP A 529 24.15 -6.53 32.35
N THR A 530 25.36 -6.02 32.60
CA THR A 530 26.21 -5.41 31.56
C THR A 530 26.87 -6.42 30.62
N SER A 531 26.72 -7.71 30.84
CA SER A 531 27.18 -8.75 29.91
C SER A 531 26.42 -8.64 28.56
N ALA A 532 25.15 -8.17 28.59
CA ALA A 532 24.34 -7.84 27.46
C ALA A 532 24.98 -6.80 26.52
N LEU A 533 25.71 -5.84 27.09
CA LEU A 533 26.31 -4.77 26.31
C LEU A 533 27.33 -5.29 25.30
N LYS A 534 28.16 -6.26 25.65
CA LYS A 534 29.16 -6.86 24.76
C LYS A 534 28.47 -7.59 23.61
N THR A 535 27.45 -8.36 23.93
CA THR A 535 26.66 -9.09 22.93
C THR A 535 26.01 -8.12 21.93
N VAL A 536 25.47 -6.99 22.42
CA VAL A 536 24.87 -5.96 21.59
C VAL A 536 25.87 -5.24 20.69
N GLN A 537 27.08 -4.93 21.25
CA GLN A 537 28.13 -4.25 20.49
C GLN A 537 28.70 -5.06 19.32
N ASP A 538 28.66 -6.38 19.40
CA ASP A 538 29.17 -7.28 18.37
C ASP A 538 28.12 -7.50 17.22
N LEU A 539 26.92 -6.94 17.34
CA LEU A 539 25.89 -7.10 16.32
C LEU A 539 26.11 -6.18 15.09
N PRO A 540 25.92 -6.68 13.87
CA PRO A 540 26.34 -5.99 12.64
C PRO A 540 25.60 -4.68 12.36
N ASN A 541 24.40 -4.47 12.95
CA ASN A 541 23.63 -3.23 12.77
C ASN A 541 23.85 -2.20 13.88
N VAL A 542 24.61 -2.52 14.93
CA VAL A 542 24.91 -1.58 16.01
C VAL A 542 26.09 -0.71 15.61
N LYS A 543 25.94 0.59 15.73
CA LYS A 543 26.98 1.58 15.49
C LYS A 543 27.68 1.99 16.77
N ASP A 544 26.89 2.40 17.75
CA ASP A 544 27.36 2.81 19.08
C ASP A 544 26.36 2.33 20.14
N SER A 545 26.86 2.01 21.32
CA SER A 545 26.02 1.70 22.48
C SER A 545 26.67 2.19 23.76
N ILE A 546 25.84 2.63 24.70
CA ILE A 546 26.27 3.19 25.97
C ILE A 546 25.43 2.65 27.12
N VAL A 547 26.05 2.57 28.32
CA VAL A 547 25.35 2.27 29.56
C VAL A 547 25.14 3.55 30.36
N LEU A 548 23.90 3.79 30.74
CA LEU A 548 23.53 4.87 31.64
C LEU A 548 23.41 4.36 33.07
N LYS A 549 23.97 5.13 33.96
CA LYS A 549 23.86 4.91 35.39
C LYS A 549 22.68 5.68 35.95
N GLY A 550 22.03 5.13 36.95
CA GLY A 550 20.86 5.77 37.51
C GLY A 550 20.37 5.17 38.80
N GLY A 551 19.14 5.51 39.10
CA GLY A 551 18.40 5.01 40.27
C GLY A 551 17.12 5.79 40.46
N PHE A 552 16.39 5.48 41.51
CA PHE A 552 15.08 6.09 41.78
C PHE A 552 15.20 7.18 42.85
N ALA A 553 14.44 8.24 42.67
CA ALA A 553 14.32 9.35 43.62
C ALA A 553 12.86 9.82 43.72
N GLU A 554 12.48 10.23 44.92
CA GLU A 554 11.17 10.87 45.15
C GLU A 554 11.20 12.31 44.59
N SER A 555 10.18 12.69 43.84
CA SER A 555 10.02 14.06 43.36
C SER A 555 8.62 14.60 43.66
N ASP A 556 8.45 15.90 43.49
CA ASP A 556 7.15 16.57 43.62
C ASP A 556 6.11 16.17 42.58
N LEU A 557 6.55 15.49 41.52
CA LEU A 557 5.67 15.02 40.42
C LEU A 557 5.42 13.50 40.47
N SER A 558 6.39 12.75 40.98
CA SER A 558 6.30 11.28 41.02
C SER A 558 7.03 10.77 42.27
N PRO A 559 6.43 9.84 43.05
CA PRO A 559 7.13 9.21 44.17
C PRO A 559 8.34 8.37 43.71
N HIS A 560 8.39 7.99 42.42
CA HIS A 560 9.42 7.09 41.87
C HIS A 560 9.92 7.62 40.51
N ALA A 561 10.57 8.80 40.52
CA ALA A 561 11.21 9.31 39.30
C ALA A 561 12.48 8.49 39.00
N HIS A 562 12.53 7.90 37.82
CA HIS A 562 13.70 7.13 37.33
C HIS A 562 14.76 8.09 36.80
N MET A 563 15.83 8.28 37.54
CA MET A 563 16.88 9.22 37.18
C MET A 563 18.01 8.51 36.49
N LEU A 564 18.41 9.02 35.34
CA LEU A 564 19.47 8.48 34.48
C LEU A 564 20.57 9.52 34.24
N SER A 565 21.80 9.09 34.13
CA SER A 565 22.93 9.92 33.75
C SER A 565 24.04 9.11 33.10
N GLY A 566 24.85 9.77 32.28
CA GLY A 566 26.02 9.18 31.63
C GLY A 566 27.07 10.23 31.31
N ASN A 567 28.15 9.80 30.67
CA ASN A 567 29.17 10.74 30.17
C ASN A 567 28.59 11.51 28.98
N PRO A 568 28.55 12.86 29.00
CA PRO A 568 28.01 13.65 27.91
C PRO A 568 28.63 13.33 26.54
N ASP A 569 29.94 13.05 26.47
CA ASP A 569 30.63 12.72 25.22
C ASP A 569 30.22 11.34 24.67
N GLU A 570 29.87 10.40 25.54
CA GLU A 570 29.33 9.10 25.13
C GLU A 570 27.86 9.22 24.72
N ILE A 571 27.04 9.95 25.48
CA ILE A 571 25.66 10.22 25.14
C ILE A 571 25.58 10.93 23.77
N ALA A 572 26.50 11.83 23.45
CA ALA A 572 26.56 12.52 22.18
C ALA A 572 26.73 11.59 20.97
N LYS A 573 27.31 10.39 21.15
CA LYS A 573 27.42 9.39 20.07
C LYS A 573 26.07 8.74 19.74
N VAL A 574 25.20 8.58 20.73
CA VAL A 574 23.92 7.88 20.61
C VAL A 574 22.76 8.88 20.46
N ALA A 575 22.76 9.94 21.26
CA ALA A 575 21.69 10.95 21.31
C ALA A 575 22.27 12.36 21.43
N PRO A 576 22.81 12.94 20.34
CA PRO A 576 23.49 14.25 20.39
C PRO A 576 22.60 15.41 20.86
N SER A 577 21.30 15.35 20.57
CA SER A 577 20.32 16.36 21.00
C SER A 577 20.16 16.39 22.54
N ILE A 578 20.14 15.23 23.17
CA ILE A 578 20.02 15.08 24.63
C ILE A 578 21.32 15.53 25.30
N ALA A 579 22.48 15.10 24.77
CA ALA A 579 23.79 15.46 25.30
C ALA A 579 24.02 16.99 25.35
N LYS A 580 23.57 17.70 24.31
CA LYS A 580 23.72 19.16 24.22
C LYS A 580 22.98 19.92 25.31
N GLU A 581 21.84 19.42 25.76
CA GLU A 581 21.01 20.05 26.78
C GLU A 581 21.30 19.56 28.21
N MET A 582 22.14 18.55 28.37
CA MET A 582 22.52 17.97 29.69
C MET A 582 23.49 18.90 30.41
N LYS A 583 22.98 19.89 31.12
CA LYS A 583 23.72 20.89 31.89
C LYS A 583 23.53 20.71 33.38
N PRO A 584 24.50 21.10 34.23
CA PRO A 584 24.31 21.09 35.67
C PRO A 584 23.09 21.93 36.10
N GLY A 585 22.30 21.41 37.03
CA GLY A 585 21.07 22.05 37.51
C GLY A 585 19.87 21.90 36.58
N VAL A 586 19.93 21.09 35.54
CA VAL A 586 18.85 20.84 34.58
C VAL A 586 18.40 19.39 34.67
N ALA A 587 17.09 19.15 34.71
CA ALA A 587 16.42 17.87 34.58
C ALA A 587 15.77 17.81 33.18
N LEU A 588 16.19 16.85 32.36
CA LEU A 588 15.61 16.58 31.04
C LEU A 588 14.50 15.57 31.20
N ILE A 589 13.30 15.91 30.75
CA ILE A 589 12.13 15.01 30.80
C ILE A 589 11.50 14.88 29.41
N THR A 590 10.74 13.79 29.24
CA THR A 590 9.94 13.63 27.99
C THR A 590 8.81 14.66 27.93
N SER A 591 8.14 14.72 26.80
CA SER A 591 7.03 15.65 26.56
C SER A 591 5.87 15.41 27.53
N MET A 592 5.67 16.33 28.50
CA MET A 592 4.46 16.42 29.30
C MET A 592 3.64 17.61 28.82
N ASP A 593 2.30 17.51 28.94
CA ASP A 593 1.42 18.67 28.78
C ASP A 593 1.61 19.60 29.98
N ASN A 594 2.12 20.80 29.73
CA ASN A 594 2.47 21.81 30.74
C ASN A 594 3.51 21.35 31.79
N PRO A 595 4.77 21.10 31.43
CA PRO A 595 5.80 20.76 32.39
C PRO A 595 6.03 21.91 33.38
N PRO A 596 6.27 21.62 34.67
CA PRO A 596 6.64 22.68 35.63
C PRO A 596 7.99 23.29 35.23
N GLN A 597 8.23 24.52 35.65
CA GLN A 597 9.52 25.18 35.40
C GLN A 597 10.68 24.57 36.19
N THR A 598 10.38 24.00 37.35
CA THR A 598 11.34 23.36 38.25
C THR A 598 10.73 22.08 38.84
N MET A 599 11.54 21.07 39.02
CA MET A 599 11.17 19.79 39.66
C MET A 599 12.05 19.62 40.90
N THR A 600 11.45 19.31 42.03
CA THR A 600 12.17 19.18 43.30
C THR A 600 12.31 17.72 43.68
N PHE A 601 13.53 17.28 43.89
CA PHE A 601 13.85 15.92 44.28
C PHE A 601 14.21 15.85 45.76
N THR A 602 13.70 14.83 46.44
CA THR A 602 14.05 14.53 47.83
C THR A 602 15.29 13.67 47.89
N SER A 603 16.34 14.16 48.54
CA SER A 603 17.60 13.44 48.73
C SER A 603 17.86 13.25 50.21
N SER A 604 18.71 12.26 50.59
CA SER A 604 19.16 12.07 51.97
C SER A 604 19.89 13.30 52.57
N LYS A 605 20.35 14.23 51.74
CA LYS A 605 21.00 15.48 52.13
C LYS A 605 20.12 16.73 52.03
N GLY A 606 18.82 16.58 51.75
CA GLY A 606 17.91 17.66 51.60
C GLY A 606 17.22 17.73 50.20
N LYS A 607 16.41 18.73 49.99
CA LYS A 607 15.69 18.94 48.71
C LYS A 607 16.59 19.60 47.67
N VAL A 608 16.62 19.06 46.48
CA VAL A 608 17.37 19.57 45.30
C VAL A 608 16.36 19.96 44.23
N ALA A 609 16.30 21.25 43.90
CA ALA A 609 15.45 21.75 42.80
C ALA A 609 16.27 21.85 41.50
N LEU A 610 15.80 21.23 40.43
CA LEU A 610 16.36 21.30 39.08
C LEU A 610 15.41 22.01 38.13
N LYS A 611 15.98 22.78 37.19
CA LYS A 611 15.18 23.40 36.14
C LYS A 611 14.75 22.33 35.13
N VAL A 612 13.46 22.27 34.84
CA VAL A 612 12.95 21.30 33.88
C VAL A 612 13.14 21.81 32.44
N MET A 613 13.66 20.92 31.61
CA MET A 613 13.74 21.12 30.17
C MET A 613 13.13 19.95 29.43
N LYS A 614 12.23 20.25 28.50
CA LYS A 614 11.58 19.24 27.66
C LYS A 614 12.53 18.79 26.57
N VAL A 615 12.70 17.46 26.44
CA VAL A 615 13.40 16.79 25.35
C VAL A 615 12.52 15.67 24.79
N HIS A 616 12.79 15.27 23.57
CA HIS A 616 12.11 14.16 22.94
C HIS A 616 12.90 12.87 23.08
N GLY A 617 12.20 11.73 23.09
CA GLY A 617 12.79 10.40 22.98
C GLY A 617 13.21 9.73 24.26
N LEU A 618 12.88 10.31 25.41
CA LEU A 618 12.98 9.62 26.69
C LEU A 618 11.72 8.80 26.95
N SER A 619 11.85 7.69 27.64
CA SER A 619 10.70 6.90 28.09
C SER A 619 9.90 7.68 29.12
N GLU A 620 8.60 7.39 29.23
CA GLU A 620 7.73 8.05 30.20
C GLU A 620 8.18 7.73 31.63
N GLY A 621 8.40 8.76 32.44
CA GLY A 621 8.93 8.64 33.79
C GLY A 621 10.45 8.70 33.93
N ASP A 622 11.20 8.69 32.83
CA ASP A 622 12.65 8.85 32.86
C ASP A 622 13.05 10.33 32.96
N VAL A 623 14.00 10.61 33.80
CA VAL A 623 14.60 11.94 34.01
C VAL A 623 16.11 11.85 33.79
N VAL A 624 16.62 12.53 32.76
CA VAL A 624 18.07 12.56 32.50
C VAL A 624 18.68 13.81 33.11
N VAL A 625 19.74 13.60 33.92
CA VAL A 625 20.44 14.68 34.62
C VAL A 625 21.94 14.56 34.44
N ASN A 626 22.68 15.62 34.79
CA ASN A 626 24.11 15.60 34.84
C ASN A 626 24.61 14.66 35.95
N GLN A 627 25.81 14.06 35.78
CA GLN A 627 26.42 13.14 36.76
C GLN A 627 26.57 13.72 38.17
N GLU A 628 26.86 15.01 38.30
CA GLU A 628 26.97 15.68 39.57
C GLU A 628 25.63 15.76 40.31
N ASP A 629 24.58 16.11 39.60
CA ASP A 629 23.23 16.21 40.13
C ASP A 629 22.68 14.81 40.49
N LEU A 630 22.96 13.77 39.67
CA LEU A 630 22.60 12.39 39.99
C LEU A 630 23.20 11.95 41.33
N LYS A 631 24.50 12.14 41.51
CA LYS A 631 25.20 11.76 42.77
C LYS A 631 24.72 12.55 43.99
N ARG A 632 24.14 13.72 43.79
CA ARG A 632 23.56 14.53 44.88
C ARG A 632 22.20 14.05 45.31
N ILE A 633 21.43 13.48 44.37
CA ILE A 633 20.01 13.13 44.56
C ILE A 633 19.87 11.64 44.89
N VAL A 634 20.51 10.76 44.11
CA VAL A 634 20.38 9.30 44.22
C VAL A 634 21.46 8.72 45.14
N PRO A 635 21.06 8.00 46.23
CA PRO A 635 22.01 7.46 47.18
C PRO A 635 22.89 6.33 46.63
N SER A 636 22.30 5.46 45.81
CA SER A 636 23.00 4.33 45.20
C SER A 636 22.80 4.37 43.69
N VAL A 637 23.88 4.58 42.98
CA VAL A 637 23.88 4.66 41.54
C VAL A 637 24.32 3.33 40.94
N THR A 638 23.45 2.73 40.13
CA THR A 638 23.73 1.44 39.44
C THR A 638 23.52 1.59 37.94
N ASP A 639 23.92 0.58 37.18
CA ASP A 639 23.66 0.56 35.74
C ASP A 639 22.16 0.26 35.50
N GLN A 640 21.46 1.15 34.82
CA GLN A 640 19.98 1.16 34.70
C GLN A 640 19.46 1.08 33.28
N SER A 641 20.18 1.62 32.29
CA SER A 641 19.69 1.65 30.91
C SER A 641 20.84 1.47 29.92
N ILE A 642 20.60 0.75 28.83
CA ILE A 642 21.46 0.70 27.65
C ILE A 642 20.78 1.48 26.53
N TRP A 643 21.50 2.45 25.97
CA TRP A 643 21.06 3.14 24.77
C TRP A 643 21.90 2.71 23.58
N VAL A 644 21.24 2.46 22.46
CA VAL A 644 21.86 1.93 21.24
C VAL A 644 21.57 2.85 20.07
N HIS A 645 22.59 3.10 19.28
CA HIS A 645 22.50 3.76 17.98
C HIS A 645 22.77 2.75 16.86
N LEU A 646 21.85 2.65 15.90
CA LEU A 646 21.89 1.69 14.80
C LEU A 646 22.52 2.30 13.54
N ASN A 647 23.18 1.48 12.72
CA ASN A 647 23.64 1.89 11.40
C ASN A 647 22.47 2.15 10.43
N ASP A 648 21.45 1.31 10.51
CA ASP A 648 20.24 1.41 9.68
C ASP A 648 18.99 1.12 10.53
N ARG A 649 18.24 2.17 10.82
CA ARG A 649 16.95 2.11 11.54
C ARG A 649 15.83 1.46 10.71
N SER A 650 15.98 1.46 9.39
CA SER A 650 14.92 0.99 8.47
C SER A 650 14.89 -0.53 8.34
N ASN A 651 15.93 -1.22 8.82
CA ASN A 651 16.01 -2.67 8.79
C ASN A 651 15.34 -3.29 10.01
N LEU A 652 14.04 -3.57 9.89
CA LEU A 652 13.23 -4.15 10.98
C LEU A 652 13.81 -5.48 11.48
N ALA A 653 14.27 -6.35 10.58
CA ALA A 653 14.82 -7.65 10.97
C ALA A 653 16.07 -7.51 11.85
N SER A 654 17.02 -6.64 11.45
CA SER A 654 18.23 -6.40 12.26
C SER A 654 17.90 -5.65 13.56
N THR A 655 16.91 -4.74 13.56
CA THR A 655 16.44 -4.07 14.77
C THR A 655 15.85 -5.09 15.76
N LEU A 656 15.02 -6.01 15.27
CA LEU A 656 14.48 -7.09 16.07
C LEU A 656 15.59 -8.00 16.62
N THR A 657 16.61 -8.32 15.82
CA THR A 657 17.77 -9.11 16.28
C THR A 657 18.50 -8.43 17.43
N VAL A 658 18.73 -7.11 17.34
CA VAL A 658 19.33 -6.33 18.42
C VAL A 658 18.45 -6.35 19.69
N MET A 659 17.14 -6.13 19.52
CA MET A 659 16.19 -6.20 20.64
C MET A 659 16.20 -7.56 21.33
N MET A 660 16.25 -8.63 20.56
CA MET A 660 16.27 -10.00 21.09
C MET A 660 17.56 -10.28 21.87
N SER A 661 18.70 -9.89 21.33
CA SER A 661 19.96 -10.06 22.06
C SER A 661 20.01 -9.22 23.34
N MET A 662 19.38 -8.05 23.35
CA MET A 662 19.21 -7.22 24.54
C MET A 662 18.30 -7.89 25.59
N SER A 663 17.18 -8.48 25.12
CA SER A 663 16.20 -9.17 25.95
C SER A 663 16.72 -10.51 26.50
N SER A 664 17.52 -11.25 25.72
CA SER A 664 18.03 -12.58 26.10
C SER A 664 19.07 -12.55 27.26
N SER A 665 19.67 -11.39 27.44
CA SER A 665 20.73 -11.24 28.44
C SER A 665 20.22 -10.94 29.83
N SER A 666 18.91 -10.84 30.04
CA SER A 666 18.36 -10.45 31.34
C SER A 666 17.16 -11.28 31.77
N SER A 667 17.26 -11.82 32.95
CA SER A 667 16.20 -12.58 33.63
C SER A 667 15.10 -11.69 34.28
N GLN A 668 15.05 -10.38 33.95
CA GLN A 668 14.21 -9.39 34.64
C GLN A 668 13.31 -8.65 33.65
N HIS A 669 12.25 -8.08 34.19
CA HIS A 669 11.28 -7.24 33.44
C HIS A 669 11.98 -5.98 32.90
N MET A 670 12.41 -6.01 31.66
CA MET A 670 13.05 -4.89 30.97
C MET A 670 12.07 -4.24 30.00
N ASP A 671 12.05 -2.93 30.03
CA ASP A 671 11.31 -2.12 29.06
C ASP A 671 12.20 -1.82 27.86
N ILE A 672 11.75 -2.22 26.66
CA ILE A 672 12.44 -1.95 25.41
C ILE A 672 11.70 -0.83 24.70
N GLY A 673 12.36 0.30 24.53
CA GLY A 673 11.83 1.49 23.88
C GLY A 673 12.70 1.95 22.72
N GLY A 674 12.36 3.08 22.14
CA GLY A 674 13.14 3.74 21.08
C GLY A 674 12.43 3.85 19.74
N GLY A 675 12.98 4.66 18.85
CA GLY A 675 12.36 4.99 17.57
C GLY A 675 12.52 3.95 16.46
N ALA A 676 13.43 3.00 16.60
CA ALA A 676 13.77 2.07 15.54
C ALA A 676 12.63 1.09 15.19
N LEU A 677 11.83 0.67 16.19
CA LEU A 677 10.66 -0.16 15.94
C LEU A 677 9.61 0.57 15.09
N ILE A 678 9.27 1.80 15.49
CA ILE A 678 8.30 2.62 14.77
C ILE A 678 8.82 2.88 13.35
N GLY A 679 10.11 3.25 13.24
CA GLY A 679 10.76 3.45 11.94
C GLY A 679 10.73 2.22 11.04
N GLY A 680 11.02 1.05 11.60
CA GLY A 680 11.00 -0.22 10.88
C GLY A 680 9.61 -0.62 10.39
N ILE A 681 8.58 -0.45 11.21
CA ILE A 681 7.18 -0.72 10.85
C ILE A 681 6.71 0.23 9.73
N VAL A 682 7.00 1.54 9.88
CA VAL A 682 6.65 2.53 8.85
C VAL A 682 7.35 2.21 7.53
N GLU A 683 8.65 1.89 7.56
CA GLU A 683 9.40 1.51 6.36
C GLU A 683 8.81 0.29 5.67
N LEU A 684 8.39 -0.69 6.45
CA LEU A 684 7.75 -1.88 5.95
C LEU A 684 6.43 -1.59 5.23
N ILE A 685 5.56 -0.79 5.86
CA ILE A 685 4.30 -0.36 5.26
C ILE A 685 4.57 0.38 3.94
N LEU A 686 5.54 1.28 3.94
CA LEU A 686 5.93 2.03 2.74
C LEU A 686 6.54 1.14 1.66
N LYS A 687 7.32 0.10 2.01
CA LYS A 687 7.83 -0.89 1.05
C LYS A 687 6.73 -1.70 0.40
N VAL A 688 5.76 -2.18 1.19
CA VAL A 688 4.59 -2.91 0.66
C VAL A 688 3.80 -2.01 -0.28
N LEU A 689 3.56 -0.77 0.13
CA LEU A 689 2.86 0.21 -0.69
C LEU A 689 3.60 0.48 -2.00
N LEU A 690 4.93 0.67 -1.97
CA LEU A 690 5.77 0.82 -3.16
C LEU A 690 5.70 -0.39 -4.09
N MET A 691 5.72 -1.60 -3.54
CA MET A 691 5.61 -2.83 -4.33
C MET A 691 4.28 -2.92 -5.06
N VAL A 692 3.16 -2.68 -4.36
CA VAL A 692 1.83 -2.63 -4.96
C VAL A 692 1.78 -1.57 -6.05
N MET A 693 2.27 -0.36 -5.77
CA MET A 693 2.30 0.75 -6.71
C MET A 693 3.13 0.45 -7.96
N THR A 694 4.26 -0.24 -7.80
CA THR A 694 5.11 -0.66 -8.92
C THR A 694 4.40 -1.69 -9.82
N ALA A 695 3.69 -2.62 -9.23
CA ALA A 695 2.86 -3.56 -9.98
C ALA A 695 1.74 -2.84 -10.76
N LEU A 696 1.05 -1.90 -10.11
CA LEU A 696 0.01 -1.07 -10.73
C LEU A 696 0.56 -0.24 -11.90
N LEU A 697 1.77 0.32 -11.72
CA LEU A 697 2.48 1.03 -12.77
C LEU A 697 2.75 0.13 -13.99
N GLY A 698 3.19 -1.11 -13.76
CA GLY A 698 3.41 -2.07 -14.83
C GLY A 698 2.17 -2.24 -15.72
N VAL A 699 1.00 -2.35 -15.10
CA VAL A 699 -0.29 -2.43 -15.81
C VAL A 699 -0.59 -1.15 -16.59
N ALA A 700 -0.42 0.03 -15.98
CA ALA A 700 -0.67 1.32 -16.62
C ALA A 700 0.24 1.54 -17.84
N VAL A 701 1.53 1.20 -17.72
CA VAL A 701 2.50 1.25 -18.84
C VAL A 701 2.12 0.28 -19.95
N LEU A 702 1.66 -0.92 -19.61
CA LEU A 702 1.21 -1.92 -20.60
C LEU A 702 -0.01 -1.44 -21.39
N ILE A 703 -0.99 -0.85 -20.70
CA ILE A 703 -2.17 -0.24 -21.34
C ILE A 703 -1.73 0.90 -22.27
N ALA A 704 -0.83 1.78 -21.81
CA ALA A 704 -0.31 2.90 -22.59
C ALA A 704 0.43 2.39 -23.84
N LEU A 705 1.26 1.35 -23.72
CA LEU A 705 1.99 0.71 -24.83
C LEU A 705 1.03 0.18 -25.90
N ILE A 706 -0.05 -0.49 -25.49
CA ILE A 706 -1.09 -0.99 -26.41
C ILE A 706 -1.75 0.18 -27.13
N GLY A 707 -2.06 1.27 -26.42
CA GLY A 707 -2.65 2.48 -26.99
C GLY A 707 -1.76 3.15 -28.04
N VAL A 708 -0.46 3.30 -27.73
CA VAL A 708 0.54 3.85 -28.65
C VAL A 708 0.69 2.96 -29.90
N ALA A 709 0.85 1.64 -29.71
CA ALA A 709 0.99 0.69 -30.80
C ALA A 709 -0.22 0.67 -31.73
N ASN A 710 -1.43 0.74 -31.17
CA ASN A 710 -2.67 0.80 -31.93
C ASN A 710 -2.75 2.09 -32.77
N THR A 711 -2.44 3.24 -32.17
CA THR A 711 -2.49 4.55 -32.83
C THR A 711 -1.46 4.67 -33.95
N LEU A 712 -0.24 4.14 -33.72
CA LEU A 712 0.80 4.11 -34.74
C LEU A 712 0.50 3.15 -35.89
N SER A 713 -0.09 1.97 -35.60
CA SER A 713 -0.51 1.02 -36.60
C SER A 713 -1.51 1.64 -37.57
N LEU A 714 -2.46 2.45 -37.04
CA LEU A 714 -3.39 3.21 -37.85
C LEU A 714 -2.69 4.26 -38.71
N SER A 715 -1.78 5.03 -38.11
CA SER A 715 -1.00 6.06 -38.82
C SER A 715 -0.30 5.49 -40.04
N VAL A 716 0.25 4.28 -39.90
CA VAL A 716 0.91 3.57 -41.01
C VAL A 716 -0.10 3.14 -42.09
N LEU A 717 -1.28 2.65 -41.69
CA LEU A 717 -2.30 2.22 -42.64
C LEU A 717 -2.89 3.40 -43.44
N GLU A 718 -3.20 4.51 -42.79
CA GLU A 718 -3.73 5.72 -43.43
C GLU A 718 -2.73 6.38 -44.41
N ARG A 719 -1.42 6.24 -44.10
CA ARG A 719 -0.33 6.85 -44.90
C ARG A 719 0.40 5.86 -45.80
N ARG A 720 -0.24 4.73 -46.09
CA ARG A 720 0.39 3.69 -46.93
C ARG A 720 0.81 4.26 -48.28
N ARG A 721 -0.02 5.10 -48.94
CA ARG A 721 0.32 5.81 -50.19
C ARG A 721 1.45 6.83 -50.02
N GLU A 722 1.41 7.67 -48.95
CA GLU A 722 2.49 8.63 -48.69
C GLU A 722 3.83 7.93 -48.44
N SER A 723 3.79 6.82 -47.67
CA SER A 723 4.98 5.99 -47.41
C SER A 723 5.52 5.33 -48.68
N ALA A 724 4.62 4.87 -49.58
CA ALA A 724 4.96 4.32 -50.85
C ALA A 724 5.61 5.38 -51.79
N LEU A 725 5.02 6.59 -51.81
CA LEU A 725 5.56 7.72 -52.57
C LEU A 725 6.96 8.13 -52.08
N LEU A 726 7.17 8.26 -50.79
CA LEU A 726 8.48 8.57 -50.19
C LEU A 726 9.53 7.48 -50.57
N ARG A 727 9.11 6.23 -50.59
CA ARG A 727 10.00 5.13 -51.04
C ARG A 727 10.27 5.16 -52.54
N ALA A 728 9.28 5.51 -53.33
CA ALA A 728 9.44 5.71 -54.77
C ALA A 728 10.40 6.88 -55.09
N MET A 729 10.39 7.93 -54.26
CA MET A 729 11.33 9.06 -54.31
C MET A 729 12.71 8.74 -53.74
N GLY A 730 13.03 7.49 -53.37
CA GLY A 730 14.35 7.05 -52.94
C GLY A 730 14.54 6.93 -51.41
N MET A 731 13.50 7.12 -50.60
CA MET A 731 13.65 6.92 -49.15
C MET A 731 13.88 5.45 -48.82
N GLN A 732 14.94 5.15 -48.11
CA GLN A 732 15.29 3.79 -47.67
C GLN A 732 14.31 3.30 -46.59
N ARG A 733 14.15 1.96 -46.49
CA ARG A 733 13.32 1.31 -45.42
C ARG A 733 13.75 1.72 -44.00
N ARG A 734 15.06 1.95 -43.81
CA ARG A 734 15.63 2.44 -42.54
C ARG A 734 15.15 3.86 -42.21
N GLY A 735 15.14 4.75 -43.23
CA GLY A 735 14.66 6.12 -43.06
C GLY A 735 13.18 6.19 -42.61
N LEU A 736 12.33 5.34 -43.23
CA LEU A 736 10.91 5.27 -42.84
C LEU A 736 10.71 4.76 -41.41
N ARG A 737 11.48 3.74 -40.98
CA ARG A 737 11.45 3.24 -39.61
C ARG A 737 11.92 4.29 -38.60
N LEU A 738 13.02 5.00 -38.90
CA LEU A 738 13.54 6.08 -38.06
C LEU A 738 12.54 7.25 -37.94
N MET A 739 11.84 7.58 -39.03
CA MET A 739 10.80 8.62 -38.99
C MET A 739 9.66 8.27 -38.01
N LEU A 740 9.17 7.02 -38.04
CA LEU A 740 8.12 6.56 -37.10
C LEU A 740 8.66 6.44 -35.67
N LEU A 741 9.91 6.05 -35.47
CA LEU A 741 10.55 6.02 -34.18
C LEU A 741 10.64 7.43 -33.56
N TYR A 742 11.10 8.41 -34.34
CA TYR A 742 11.14 9.80 -33.88
C TYR A 742 9.75 10.36 -33.58
N GLU A 743 8.72 10.00 -34.33
CA GLU A 743 7.33 10.35 -34.07
C GLU A 743 6.88 9.79 -32.70
N SER A 744 7.18 8.51 -32.42
CA SER A 744 6.85 7.87 -31.13
C SER A 744 7.58 8.50 -29.95
N ILE A 745 8.88 8.80 -30.11
CA ILE A 745 9.70 9.44 -29.08
C ILE A 745 9.17 10.85 -28.78
N GLN A 746 8.81 11.64 -29.79
CA GLN A 746 8.26 12.99 -29.59
C GLN A 746 6.96 12.95 -28.82
N VAL A 747 6.02 12.09 -29.20
CA VAL A 747 4.73 11.94 -28.51
C VAL A 747 4.93 11.39 -27.10
N GLY A 748 5.83 10.41 -26.94
CA GLY A 748 6.18 9.84 -25.65
C GLY A 748 6.76 10.89 -24.71
N MET A 749 7.74 11.65 -25.19
CA MET A 749 8.39 12.69 -24.40
C MET A 749 7.43 13.80 -23.97
N VAL A 750 6.48 14.20 -24.82
CA VAL A 750 5.43 15.15 -24.43
C VAL A 750 4.57 14.59 -23.30
N GLY A 751 4.17 13.31 -23.40
CA GLY A 751 3.42 12.64 -22.32
C GLY A 751 4.21 12.56 -21.01
N VAL A 752 5.50 12.23 -21.10
CA VAL A 752 6.45 12.20 -19.96
C VAL A 752 6.54 13.57 -19.28
N ILE A 753 6.87 14.61 -20.03
CA ILE A 753 7.09 15.94 -19.48
C ILE A 753 5.84 16.48 -18.78
N VAL A 754 4.68 16.39 -19.46
CA VAL A 754 3.42 16.89 -18.87
C VAL A 754 2.98 16.03 -17.70
N GLY A 755 3.11 14.71 -17.80
CA GLY A 755 2.80 13.78 -16.72
C GLY A 755 3.67 14.02 -15.49
N MET A 756 4.97 14.23 -15.66
CA MET A 756 5.90 14.54 -14.56
C MET A 756 5.53 15.87 -13.86
N VAL A 757 5.33 16.94 -14.62
CA VAL A 757 4.99 18.24 -14.03
C VAL A 757 3.68 18.17 -13.25
N ALA A 758 2.67 17.51 -13.83
CA ALA A 758 1.39 17.29 -13.16
C ALA A 758 1.56 16.39 -11.93
N GLY A 759 2.34 15.31 -12.06
CA GLY A 759 2.59 14.36 -10.98
C GLY A 759 3.29 14.98 -9.78
N PHE A 760 4.33 15.78 -10.01
CA PHE A 760 5.01 16.53 -8.95
C PHE A 760 4.07 17.51 -8.24
N TYR A 761 3.27 18.23 -9.00
CA TYR A 761 2.32 19.18 -8.42
C TYR A 761 1.25 18.50 -7.57
N PHE A 762 0.66 17.42 -8.05
CA PHE A 762 -0.39 16.71 -7.32
C PHE A 762 0.17 15.98 -6.09
N ALA A 763 1.38 15.42 -6.17
CA ALA A 763 2.07 14.85 -5.03
C ALA A 763 2.31 15.91 -3.94
N TRP A 764 2.87 17.04 -4.32
CA TRP A 764 3.13 18.16 -3.41
C TRP A 764 1.86 18.67 -2.74
N LEU A 765 0.79 18.89 -3.51
CA LEU A 765 -0.49 19.37 -3.00
C LEU A 765 -1.13 18.35 -2.03
N GLY A 766 -1.13 17.08 -2.42
CA GLY A 766 -1.72 16.01 -1.62
C GLY A 766 -1.02 15.81 -0.28
N ILE A 767 0.31 15.69 -0.30
CA ILE A 767 1.10 15.46 0.91
C ILE A 767 1.00 16.67 1.86
N ARG A 768 1.18 17.87 1.34
CA ARG A 768 1.04 19.08 2.15
C ARG A 768 -0.34 19.15 2.83
N SER A 769 -1.40 18.75 2.12
CA SER A 769 -2.75 18.74 2.66
C SER A 769 -2.93 17.71 3.77
N VAL A 770 -2.35 16.50 3.61
CA VAL A 770 -2.44 15.43 4.61
C VAL A 770 -1.68 15.80 5.89
N PHE A 771 -0.41 16.20 5.76
CA PHE A 771 0.40 16.54 6.94
C PHE A 771 -0.14 17.75 7.69
N ARG A 772 -0.69 18.74 6.97
CA ARG A 772 -1.28 19.93 7.60
C ARG A 772 -2.54 19.64 8.42
N VAL A 773 -3.31 18.61 8.06
CA VAL A 773 -4.45 18.15 8.88
C VAL A 773 -3.96 17.41 10.13
N ALA A 774 -2.83 16.69 10.03
CA ALA A 774 -2.24 16.01 11.17
C ALA A 774 -1.60 17.00 12.18
N SER A 775 -0.85 17.97 11.69
CA SER A 775 -0.27 19.07 12.50
C SER A 775 0.20 20.22 11.61
N ASP A 776 -0.14 21.45 11.99
CA ASP A 776 0.31 22.66 11.27
C ASP A 776 1.84 22.91 11.37
N THR A 777 2.52 22.23 12.30
CA THR A 777 3.93 22.43 12.62
C THR A 777 4.90 21.50 11.91
N ILE A 778 4.40 20.42 11.26
CA ILE A 778 5.25 19.44 10.60
C ILE A 778 5.83 20.02 9.30
N PRO A 779 7.16 20.21 9.20
CA PRO A 779 7.79 20.66 7.96
C PRO A 779 7.78 19.51 6.95
N VAL A 780 7.15 19.72 5.80
CA VAL A 780 7.13 18.72 4.71
C VAL A 780 8.40 18.86 3.88
N HIS A 781 9.25 17.85 3.91
CA HIS A 781 10.49 17.79 3.13
C HIS A 781 10.22 17.09 1.80
N PHE A 782 10.03 17.88 0.73
CA PHE A 782 9.76 17.35 -0.60
C PHE A 782 10.95 16.55 -1.14
N SER A 783 10.77 15.26 -1.30
CA SER A 783 11.79 14.31 -1.73
C SER A 783 11.42 13.61 -3.04
N ILE A 784 12.37 13.51 -3.95
CA ILE A 784 12.25 12.83 -5.24
C ILE A 784 13.32 11.75 -5.32
N ASP A 785 12.89 10.51 -5.48
CA ASP A 785 13.79 9.40 -5.83
C ASP A 785 14.12 9.47 -7.32
N TRP A 786 15.22 10.15 -7.65
CA TRP A 786 15.67 10.36 -9.01
C TRP A 786 16.04 9.07 -9.75
N PRO A 787 16.75 8.09 -9.16
CA PRO A 787 17.01 6.79 -9.78
C PRO A 787 15.73 6.10 -10.27
N TRP A 788 14.72 6.03 -9.42
CA TRP A 788 13.44 5.43 -9.75
C TRP A 788 12.67 6.22 -10.81
N THR A 789 12.63 7.56 -10.68
CA THR A 789 11.95 8.45 -11.64
C THR A 789 12.59 8.37 -13.03
N LEU A 790 13.92 8.35 -13.10
CA LEU A 790 14.66 8.18 -14.37
C LEU A 790 14.45 6.78 -14.96
N GLY A 791 14.41 5.76 -14.11
CA GLY A 791 14.06 4.39 -14.52
C GLY A 791 12.66 4.32 -15.16
N LEU A 792 11.67 4.97 -14.53
CA LEU A 792 10.31 5.07 -15.06
C LEU A 792 10.27 5.77 -16.43
N ILE A 793 10.96 6.89 -16.57
CA ILE A 793 11.06 7.62 -17.84
C ILE A 793 11.68 6.72 -18.92
N ALA A 794 12.76 6.04 -18.59
CA ALA A 794 13.44 5.12 -19.50
C ALA A 794 12.51 3.99 -19.95
N ILE A 795 11.79 3.35 -19.01
CA ILE A 795 10.82 2.29 -19.31
C ILE A 795 9.73 2.80 -20.24
N CYS A 796 9.16 3.99 -19.97
CA CYS A 796 8.11 4.56 -20.81
C CYS A 796 8.59 4.93 -22.21
N LEU A 797 9.81 5.46 -22.36
CA LEU A 797 10.41 5.77 -23.65
C LEU A 797 10.75 4.48 -24.43
N VAL A 798 11.29 3.48 -23.77
CA VAL A 798 11.54 2.15 -24.36
C VAL A 798 10.22 1.53 -24.82
N ALA A 799 9.17 1.60 -24.00
CA ALA A 799 7.84 1.13 -24.36
C ALA A 799 7.28 1.84 -25.61
N ALA A 800 7.42 3.18 -25.67
CA ALA A 800 7.02 3.96 -26.85
C ALA A 800 7.84 3.57 -28.09
N CYS A 801 9.14 3.31 -27.96
CA CYS A 801 9.98 2.81 -29.04
C CYS A 801 9.54 1.42 -29.50
N LEU A 802 9.31 0.49 -28.58
CA LEU A 802 8.84 -0.87 -28.90
C LEU A 802 7.48 -0.86 -29.59
N ALA A 803 6.56 0.01 -29.14
CA ALA A 803 5.26 0.19 -29.78
C ALA A 803 5.36 0.60 -31.26
N SER A 804 6.44 1.28 -31.65
CA SER A 804 6.68 1.70 -33.03
C SER A 804 7.28 0.60 -33.93
N VAL A 805 7.88 -0.45 -33.36
CA VAL A 805 8.63 -1.48 -34.13
C VAL A 805 7.72 -2.28 -35.08
N LEU A 806 6.59 -2.78 -34.56
CA LEU A 806 5.65 -3.56 -35.38
C LEU A 806 5.03 -2.74 -36.52
N PRO A 807 4.47 -1.54 -36.25
CA PRO A 807 3.94 -0.67 -37.32
C PRO A 807 5.04 -0.28 -38.30
N GLY A 808 6.24 0.06 -37.82
CA GLY A 808 7.38 0.42 -38.65
C GLY A 808 7.86 -0.70 -39.58
N ARG A 809 7.85 -1.96 -39.11
CA ARG A 809 8.13 -3.13 -39.95
C ARG A 809 7.09 -3.34 -41.04
N ARG A 810 5.80 -3.16 -40.72
CA ARG A 810 4.69 -3.27 -41.69
C ARG A 810 4.76 -2.17 -42.75
N ALA A 811 5.01 -0.91 -42.37
CA ALA A 811 5.21 0.19 -43.29
C ALA A 811 6.37 -0.02 -44.25
N ALA A 812 7.50 -0.51 -43.71
CA ALA A 812 8.71 -0.73 -44.51
C ALA A 812 8.61 -1.93 -45.50
N LYS A 813 7.71 -2.89 -45.27
CA LYS A 813 7.47 -4.05 -46.13
C LYS A 813 6.46 -3.76 -47.27
N ALA A 814 5.67 -2.70 -47.21
CA ALA A 814 4.72 -2.36 -48.24
C ALA A 814 5.44 -2.17 -49.61
N ILE A 815 4.89 -2.79 -50.65
CA ILE A 815 5.44 -2.71 -52.02
C ILE A 815 4.94 -1.41 -52.63
N PRO A 816 5.83 -0.50 -53.13
CA PRO A 816 5.39 0.80 -53.66
C PRO A 816 4.42 0.69 -54.83
N THR A 817 4.62 -0.27 -55.72
CA THR A 817 3.78 -0.48 -56.91
C THR A 817 2.35 -0.90 -56.56
N GLU A 818 2.18 -1.83 -55.63
CA GLU A 818 0.84 -2.23 -55.16
C GLU A 818 0.10 -1.11 -54.38
N ALA A 819 0.85 -0.40 -53.53
CA ALA A 819 0.23 0.67 -52.72
C ALA A 819 -0.13 1.92 -53.53
N LEU A 820 0.42 2.11 -54.70
CA LEU A 820 0.07 3.18 -55.65
C LEU A 820 -1.00 2.76 -56.68
N ALA A 821 -1.15 1.44 -56.97
CA ALA A 821 -2.12 0.88 -57.90
C ALA A 821 -3.51 0.60 -57.28
N ASP A 822 -3.64 0.56 -55.96
CA ASP A 822 -4.94 0.42 -55.25
C ASP A 822 -5.78 1.72 -55.44
N GLU A 823 -6.61 1.77 -56.49
CA GLU A 823 -7.67 2.80 -56.69
C GLU A 823 -8.90 2.55 -55.84
#